data_47d6575c0449115d8fec9d9616fd5990
#
_entry.id   47d6575c0449115d8fec9d9616fd5990
#
_cell.length_a   1.000
_cell.length_b   1.000
_cell.length_c   1.000
_cell.angle_alpha   90.00
_cell.angle_beta   90.00
_cell.angle_gamma   90.00
#
_symmetry.space_group_name_H-M   'P 1'
#
loop_
_entity.id
_entity.type
_entity.pdbx_description
1 polymer ?
#
loop_
_entity_poly.entity_id
_entity_poly.type
_entity_poly.pdbx_seq_one_letter_code
_entity_poly.pdbx_strand_id
1 'polypeptide(L)'
;MKKALLLFLFLCVVSTSTLFAQYVVKPTFFETQGVSNEGVVSGYEAQAGPYSLWNADTNTFEEIGGAAPGLGVGGGVRFSGDGNLLSGTSYMDVTTPTEWEKMNTGYNYIFTGIEFPDNQSSLGFAAGQSSTYNGNGIILRTYDAGDTWEQLWTGTNQGIEGISFPDSYTGYVAGWSGYAGRTTDAGNTWTSMNPGTDIWYYTDVVFKDWQNGIIGAFPNSAPGIIYYTSDGGNTWNPATGVTAIPDQLTYAGGDTYFMASNGGTIQKSTDNGATWTTVHTGSSILAGIDFYDMNTGFAVGDDIVLKTTDGGATWQTITVANSPGPIWRDVAWLDADHVTLVGTPEMIFTSEDGGETFPINNMGTSTFNEALYEVVYTPNGRGFIFGSQGVMFRKESETNTYSIQSMYNVTNNEWTVLGSFDMSVDGSLSSGYNISADGSTVVGSAYVEPTPGEPGIAVHATAWTAADGLVDLGSLYTDINRSTRANAVSGDGNVIVGWQDFNGPWKSAVWRKDANGDWLPNEYLLIDPNGDPTDEFNQLGECSAISEDGNWIGGRGDYANNGEPWIWSEATGYISLGTLAPGSSGNVTGINHDGSIVIGYFQIGPWDPNVPFIWTASSGLQEFNSFVSDTLGYTMDAGPIWVPNAISFNGEYITGWGYDPTIGPWGDLFTYRVQLPAVPTNDACVEATVLACGDLVTNSTIFATDSGGNASPDVFYSYTGTGNPEIITLNACGPETNFATTVRVYSDCTLTNQIAFNDSSCVNQPELEFESDGTTTYIIMVEGYDNTHAGNFQLGITCETILGIGENQLNSIALYPNPVTDVLQISSKTEITSVAIYNVNGQQLMNKELRALTGEINLSSLSTGIYFAKVTANNSTETFKIIKN
;
A
#
# COMPACT_ATOMS: atom_id res chain seq x y z
N MET A 1 1.82 54.46 19.06
CA MET A 1 0.76 54.06 18.19
C MET A 1 1.13 54.35 16.70
N LYS A 2 2.22 53.81 16.20
CA LYS A 2 2.63 53.89 14.75
C LYS A 2 3.55 52.72 14.41
N LYS A 3 3.37 51.52 14.93
CA LYS A 3 4.10 50.29 14.60
C LYS A 3 3.21 49.04 14.50
N ALA A 4 1.89 49.20 14.36
CA ALA A 4 0.94 48.07 14.26
C ALA A 4 0.12 48.05 12.95
N LEU A 5 0.58 48.75 11.88
CA LEU A 5 -0.17 48.83 10.63
C LEU A 5 0.71 48.44 9.41
N LEU A 6 1.79 47.69 9.65
CA LEU A 6 2.63 47.17 8.54
C LEU A 6 2.80 45.65 8.58
N LEU A 7 1.94 44.93 9.34
CA LEU A 7 2.00 43.49 9.44
C LEU A 7 0.72 42.80 8.93
N PHE A 8 -0.13 43.49 8.19
CA PHE A 8 -1.40 42.94 7.67
C PHE A 8 -1.56 43.05 6.14
N LEU A 9 -0.46 43.27 5.41
CA LEU A 9 -0.48 43.35 3.93
C LEU A 9 0.52 42.36 3.30
N PHE A 10 0.84 41.27 3.99
CA PHE A 10 1.72 40.22 3.44
C PHE A 10 1.13 38.79 3.61
N LEU A 11 -0.19 38.69 3.68
CA LEU A 11 -0.87 37.38 3.73
C LEU A 11 -2.10 37.42 2.81
N CYS A 12 -1.89 37.46 1.51
CA CYS A 12 -2.82 36.98 0.47
C CYS A 12 -2.13 37.13 -0.90
N VAL A 13 -0.95 36.51 -1.00
CA VAL A 13 -0.54 35.92 -2.28
C VAL A 13 -0.41 34.46 -1.96
N VAL A 14 -1.52 33.76 -1.86
CA VAL A 14 -1.55 32.37 -2.21
C VAL A 14 -1.27 32.39 -3.70
N SER A 15 0.00 32.22 -4.05
CA SER A 15 0.33 31.73 -5.37
C SER A 15 -0.38 30.39 -5.51
N THR A 16 -1.51 30.37 -6.17
CA THR A 16 -1.92 29.20 -6.91
C THR A 16 -0.84 29.04 -7.97
N SER A 17 0.26 28.36 -7.62
CA SER A 17 1.07 27.71 -8.60
C SER A 17 0.13 26.70 -9.23
N THR A 18 -0.42 27.02 -10.39
CA THR A 18 -0.95 26.04 -11.31
C THR A 18 0.16 25.03 -11.49
N LEU A 19 -0.02 23.84 -10.94
CA LEU A 19 0.85 22.70 -11.18
C LEU A 19 0.68 22.39 -12.67
N PHE A 20 1.58 22.93 -13.51
CA PHE A 20 1.70 22.47 -14.87
C PHE A 20 2.21 21.02 -14.82
N ALA A 21 1.67 20.22 -15.68
CA ALA A 21 2.18 18.88 -15.95
C ALA A 21 3.71 18.95 -16.13
N GLN A 22 4.44 18.06 -15.50
CA GLN A 22 5.90 18.16 -15.43
C GLN A 22 6.56 16.85 -15.87
N TYR A 23 7.63 17.01 -16.68
CA TYR A 23 8.57 15.94 -16.99
C TYR A 23 9.79 16.08 -16.08
N VAL A 24 10.04 15.07 -15.25
CA VAL A 24 11.17 15.06 -14.30
C VAL A 24 12.04 13.84 -14.58
N VAL A 25 13.34 14.05 -14.63
CA VAL A 25 14.35 13.03 -14.89
C VAL A 25 15.21 12.81 -13.64
N LYS A 26 15.41 11.55 -13.27
CA LYS A 26 16.45 11.11 -12.32
C LYS A 26 17.67 10.68 -13.14
N PRO A 27 18.82 11.38 -13.01
CA PRO A 27 20.01 11.12 -13.84
C PRO A 27 20.65 9.75 -13.62
N THR A 28 20.42 9.13 -12.46
CA THR A 28 20.88 7.77 -12.15
C THR A 28 19.77 6.79 -12.49
N PHE A 29 20.13 5.67 -13.11
CA PHE A 29 19.18 4.63 -13.44
C PHE A 29 18.54 4.04 -12.18
N PHE A 30 17.25 3.88 -12.25
CA PHE A 30 16.42 3.30 -11.23
C PHE A 30 15.29 2.57 -11.97
N GLU A 31 15.28 1.25 -11.91
CA GLU A 31 14.26 0.46 -12.59
C GLU A 31 12.92 0.64 -11.90
N THR A 32 12.03 1.38 -12.53
CA THR A 32 10.73 1.72 -11.96
C THR A 32 9.78 0.55 -12.04
N GLN A 33 8.98 0.37 -11.00
CA GLN A 33 7.95 -0.67 -10.93
C GLN A 33 6.55 -0.09 -10.72
N GLY A 34 6.42 1.00 -10.01
CA GLY A 34 5.13 1.63 -9.71
C GLY A 34 5.23 3.14 -9.55
N VAL A 35 4.08 3.81 -9.58
CA VAL A 35 3.94 5.23 -9.24
C VAL A 35 2.64 5.46 -8.50
N SER A 36 2.70 6.21 -7.38
CA SER A 36 1.53 6.54 -6.57
C SER A 36 0.70 7.66 -7.20
N ASN A 37 -0.49 7.89 -6.66
CA ASN A 37 -1.35 9.01 -7.06
C ASN A 37 -0.77 10.40 -6.72
N GLU A 38 0.24 10.47 -5.84
CA GLU A 38 1.01 11.67 -5.49
C GLU A 38 2.31 11.79 -6.29
N GLY A 39 2.56 10.88 -7.25
CA GLY A 39 3.72 10.90 -8.11
C GLY A 39 5.03 10.40 -7.48
N VAL A 40 4.97 9.67 -6.35
CA VAL A 40 6.12 8.95 -5.80
C VAL A 40 6.35 7.68 -6.60
N VAL A 41 7.58 7.45 -7.01
CA VAL A 41 7.98 6.31 -7.87
C VAL A 41 8.63 5.23 -7.01
N SER A 42 8.23 3.98 -7.19
CA SER A 42 8.82 2.79 -6.56
C SER A 42 9.62 1.95 -7.55
N GLY A 43 10.66 1.28 -7.07
CA GLY A 43 11.51 0.42 -7.90
C GLY A 43 12.80 0.03 -7.18
N TYR A 44 13.89 -0.21 -7.94
CA TYR A 44 15.20 -0.61 -7.42
C TYR A 44 16.36 -0.15 -8.33
N GLU A 45 17.55 0.13 -7.74
CA GLU A 45 18.73 0.55 -8.49
C GLU A 45 19.54 -0.63 -9.05
N ALA A 46 19.45 -1.81 -8.43
CA ALA A 46 20.16 -3.01 -8.87
C ALA A 46 19.26 -4.24 -8.81
N GLN A 47 19.47 -5.22 -9.69
CA GLN A 47 18.65 -6.43 -9.79
C GLN A 47 18.51 -7.26 -8.51
N ALA A 48 19.38 -7.05 -7.53
CA ALA A 48 19.39 -7.79 -6.26
C ALA A 48 18.77 -7.01 -5.09
N GLY A 49 18.13 -5.87 -5.36
CA GLY A 49 17.55 -5.00 -4.33
C GLY A 49 18.59 -4.08 -3.68
N PRO A 50 18.25 -3.30 -2.66
CA PRO A 50 16.91 -3.18 -2.06
C PRO A 50 15.92 -2.37 -2.93
N TYR A 51 14.64 -2.44 -2.55
CA TYR A 51 13.63 -1.55 -3.11
C TYR A 51 13.80 -0.12 -2.56
N SER A 52 13.37 0.84 -3.36
CA SER A 52 13.49 2.25 -3.01
C SER A 52 12.31 3.06 -3.52
N LEU A 53 12.09 4.22 -2.90
CA LEU A 53 11.11 5.23 -3.29
C LEU A 53 11.82 6.49 -3.79
N TRP A 54 11.36 7.04 -4.88
CA TRP A 54 11.81 8.33 -5.41
C TRP A 54 10.66 9.32 -5.48
N ASN A 55 10.75 10.39 -4.71
CA ASN A 55 9.84 11.53 -4.83
C ASN A 55 10.45 12.49 -5.85
N ALA A 56 9.83 12.56 -7.04
CA ALA A 56 10.33 13.35 -8.16
C ALA A 56 10.24 14.87 -7.92
N ASP A 57 9.27 15.35 -7.14
CA ASP A 57 9.06 16.78 -6.89
C ASP A 57 10.10 17.36 -5.95
N THR A 58 10.51 16.60 -4.94
CA THR A 58 11.56 16.99 -4.00
C THR A 58 12.94 16.45 -4.36
N ASN A 59 12.99 15.54 -5.33
CA ASN A 59 14.15 14.76 -5.72
C ASN A 59 14.78 14.02 -4.52
N THR A 60 13.96 13.52 -3.60
CA THR A 60 14.39 12.71 -2.46
C THR A 60 14.30 11.23 -2.82
N PHE A 61 15.28 10.46 -2.35
CA PHE A 61 15.39 9.02 -2.57
C PHE A 61 15.49 8.32 -1.22
N GLU A 62 14.69 7.29 -1.01
CA GLU A 62 14.61 6.53 0.22
C GLU A 62 14.67 5.03 -0.07
N GLU A 63 15.63 4.34 0.55
CA GLU A 63 15.72 2.89 0.50
C GLU A 63 14.78 2.28 1.54
N ILE A 64 13.92 1.38 1.12
CA ILE A 64 12.90 0.73 1.97
C ILE A 64 13.21 -0.75 2.26
N GLY A 65 14.38 -1.25 1.85
CA GLY A 65 14.73 -2.64 2.02
C GLY A 65 13.96 -3.57 1.09
N GLY A 66 13.78 -4.82 1.50
CA GLY A 66 13.16 -5.87 0.68
C GLY A 66 14.13 -6.49 -0.31
N ALA A 67 13.62 -7.42 -1.12
CA ALA A 67 14.37 -8.12 -2.14
C ALA A 67 13.86 -7.74 -3.53
N ALA A 68 14.70 -7.14 -4.35
CA ALA A 68 14.38 -7.01 -5.76
C ALA A 68 14.24 -8.39 -6.42
N PRO A 69 13.51 -8.49 -7.54
CA PRO A 69 13.27 -9.75 -8.21
C PRO A 69 14.60 -10.43 -8.61
N GLY A 70 14.84 -11.62 -8.05
CA GLY A 70 15.91 -12.49 -8.46
C GLY A 70 15.62 -13.19 -9.80
N LEU A 71 16.62 -13.83 -10.39
CA LEU A 71 16.46 -14.63 -11.58
C LEU A 71 15.48 -15.80 -11.31
N GLY A 72 14.26 -15.71 -11.86
CA GLY A 72 13.28 -16.80 -11.85
C GLY A 72 11.90 -16.40 -11.32
N VAL A 73 11.79 -15.75 -10.19
CA VAL A 73 10.53 -15.28 -9.64
C VAL A 73 10.66 -13.78 -9.35
N GLY A 74 10.55 -12.98 -10.40
CA GLY A 74 10.61 -11.51 -10.26
C GLY A 74 9.38 -10.97 -9.54
N GLY A 75 9.56 -10.12 -8.54
CA GLY A 75 8.48 -9.38 -7.88
C GLY A 75 8.42 -7.93 -8.32
N GLY A 76 7.23 -7.32 -8.28
CA GLY A 76 7.01 -5.91 -8.54
C GLY A 76 6.69 -5.17 -7.25
N VAL A 77 7.18 -3.93 -7.13
CA VAL A 77 6.82 -3.06 -6.02
C VAL A 77 5.83 -2.00 -6.50
N ARG A 78 4.53 -2.22 -6.23
CA ARG A 78 3.39 -1.42 -6.69
C ARG A 78 2.65 -0.83 -5.50
N PHE A 79 2.15 0.39 -5.66
CA PHE A 79 1.39 1.09 -4.63
C PHE A 79 -0.07 0.66 -4.58
N SER A 80 -0.67 0.70 -3.37
CA SER A 80 -2.12 0.84 -3.21
C SER A 80 -2.60 2.22 -3.67
N GLY A 81 -3.90 2.38 -3.89
CA GLY A 81 -4.47 3.63 -4.40
C GLY A 81 -4.26 4.83 -3.49
N ASP A 82 -4.16 4.62 -2.18
CA ASP A 82 -3.86 5.65 -1.18
C ASP A 82 -2.36 5.88 -0.95
N GLY A 83 -1.49 5.12 -1.65
CA GLY A 83 -0.04 5.24 -1.54
C GLY A 83 0.59 4.72 -0.24
N ASN A 84 -0.20 4.15 0.67
CA ASN A 84 0.28 3.75 2.00
C ASN A 84 0.87 2.34 2.06
N LEU A 85 0.50 1.48 1.12
CA LEU A 85 0.96 0.11 1.04
C LEU A 85 1.65 -0.16 -0.30
N LEU A 86 2.64 -1.05 -0.29
CA LEU A 86 3.25 -1.56 -1.51
C LEU A 86 3.29 -3.09 -1.47
N SER A 87 3.01 -3.72 -2.62
CA SER A 87 3.38 -5.11 -2.83
C SER A 87 4.89 -5.26 -2.94
N GLY A 88 5.41 -6.45 -2.76
CA GLY A 88 6.82 -6.71 -3.00
C GLY A 88 7.26 -8.07 -2.49
N THR A 89 8.56 -8.22 -2.40
CA THR A 89 9.24 -9.39 -1.88
C THR A 89 10.19 -8.95 -0.78
N SER A 90 10.21 -9.61 0.36
CA SER A 90 11.19 -9.36 1.42
C SER A 90 11.95 -10.64 1.76
N TYR A 91 12.78 -10.60 2.79
CA TYR A 91 13.51 -11.76 3.26
C TYR A 91 12.86 -12.31 4.53
N MET A 92 12.83 -13.63 4.63
CA MET A 92 12.44 -14.38 5.83
C MET A 92 13.53 -15.37 6.17
N ASP A 93 13.95 -15.36 7.41
CA ASP A 93 14.85 -16.35 7.95
C ASP A 93 14.04 -17.56 8.44
N VAL A 94 14.30 -18.72 7.86
CA VAL A 94 13.74 -19.98 8.31
C VAL A 94 14.84 -20.76 8.99
N THR A 95 14.68 -21.00 10.28
CA THR A 95 15.61 -21.79 11.08
C THR A 95 15.13 -23.22 11.11
N THR A 96 15.85 -24.12 10.47
CA THR A 96 15.53 -25.56 10.45
C THR A 96 16.38 -26.28 11.49
N PRO A 97 15.80 -26.96 12.48
CA PRO A 97 16.54 -27.73 13.46
C PRO A 97 17.20 -28.97 12.84
N THR A 98 18.46 -29.22 13.20
CA THR A 98 19.19 -30.45 12.84
C THR A 98 18.80 -31.63 13.75
N GLU A 99 19.45 -32.77 13.61
CA GLU A 99 19.32 -33.91 14.51
C GLU A 99 20.00 -33.65 15.86
N TRP A 100 19.49 -34.27 16.95
CA TRP A 100 20.12 -34.20 18.26
C TRP A 100 21.44 -34.98 18.31
N GLU A 101 22.55 -34.31 18.61
CA GLU A 101 23.88 -34.90 18.76
C GLU A 101 24.24 -35.12 20.23
N LYS A 102 24.58 -36.33 20.59
CA LYS A 102 24.97 -36.68 21.97
C LYS A 102 26.42 -36.22 22.24
N MET A 103 26.58 -35.46 23.28
CA MET A 103 27.84 -34.88 23.73
C MET A 103 28.12 -35.28 25.21
N ASN A 104 29.24 -34.83 25.75
CA ASN A 104 29.55 -35.04 27.17
C ASN A 104 30.21 -33.76 27.71
N THR A 105 29.68 -33.22 28.81
CA THR A 105 30.22 -32.05 29.49
C THR A 105 31.63 -32.26 30.08
N GLY A 106 32.11 -33.48 30.22
CA GLY A 106 33.32 -33.82 30.95
C GLY A 106 33.16 -33.89 32.47
N TYR A 107 31.94 -33.63 33.01
CA TYR A 107 31.67 -33.60 34.43
C TYR A 107 30.59 -34.65 34.76
N ASN A 108 30.89 -35.54 35.72
CA ASN A 108 29.95 -36.62 36.11
C ASN A 108 28.98 -36.13 37.19
N TYR A 109 27.98 -35.32 36.78
CA TYR A 109 26.93 -34.76 37.61
C TYR A 109 25.57 -35.00 36.96
N ILE A 110 24.51 -34.83 37.75
CA ILE A 110 23.13 -34.73 37.29
C ILE A 110 22.90 -33.21 37.10
N PHE A 111 22.63 -32.78 35.87
CA PHE A 111 22.30 -31.42 35.59
C PHE A 111 20.80 -31.24 35.60
N THR A 112 20.32 -30.28 36.37
CA THR A 112 18.91 -30.01 36.68
C THR A 112 18.48 -28.60 36.28
N GLY A 113 19.38 -27.80 35.77
CA GLY A 113 19.07 -26.45 35.23
C GLY A 113 20.11 -26.01 34.22
N ILE A 114 19.65 -25.39 33.16
CA ILE A 114 20.47 -24.79 32.12
C ILE A 114 19.83 -23.53 31.60
N GLU A 115 20.63 -22.48 31.32
CA GLU A 115 20.13 -21.24 30.75
C GLU A 115 21.16 -20.53 29.90
N PHE A 116 20.68 -19.86 28.83
CA PHE A 116 21.46 -19.05 27.91
C PHE A 116 20.90 -17.63 27.88
N PRO A 117 21.48 -16.69 28.67
CA PRO A 117 20.89 -15.38 28.90
C PRO A 117 21.14 -14.36 27.79
N ASP A 118 21.96 -14.66 26.80
CA ASP A 118 22.29 -13.71 25.73
C ASP A 118 21.64 -14.08 24.37
N ASN A 119 21.31 -13.07 23.61
CA ASN A 119 20.72 -13.25 22.28
C ASN A 119 21.69 -13.89 21.28
N GLN A 120 22.98 -14.00 21.60
CA GLN A 120 24.00 -14.60 20.73
C GLN A 120 24.21 -16.08 21.05
N SER A 121 23.62 -16.57 22.15
CA SER A 121 23.67 -17.98 22.59
C SER A 121 25.07 -18.52 22.75
N SER A 122 26.05 -17.67 22.95
CA SER A 122 27.43 -18.08 23.21
C SER A 122 27.70 -18.31 24.70
N LEU A 123 27.11 -17.44 25.54
CA LEU A 123 27.20 -17.54 27.00
C LEU A 123 26.06 -18.42 27.55
N GLY A 124 26.43 -19.46 28.25
CA GLY A 124 25.47 -20.34 28.90
C GLY A 124 25.94 -20.83 30.27
N PHE A 125 24.99 -21.21 31.10
CA PHE A 125 25.24 -21.72 32.45
C PHE A 125 24.48 -23.04 32.64
N ALA A 126 25.14 -23.98 33.28
CA ALA A 126 24.52 -25.26 33.71
C ALA A 126 24.78 -25.48 35.19
N ALA A 127 23.74 -25.95 35.90
CA ALA A 127 23.84 -26.23 37.30
C ALA A 127 23.32 -27.64 37.64
N GLY A 128 23.77 -28.20 38.72
CA GLY A 128 23.38 -29.55 39.09
C GLY A 128 23.99 -30.05 40.37
N GLN A 129 23.92 -31.36 40.53
CA GLN A 129 24.41 -32.04 41.75
C GLN A 129 25.11 -33.36 41.44
N SER A 130 25.93 -33.85 42.37
CA SER A 130 26.50 -35.20 42.25
C SER A 130 25.42 -36.26 42.33
N SER A 131 25.68 -37.44 41.76
CA SER A 131 24.72 -38.56 41.68
C SER A 131 24.27 -39.14 43.01
N THR A 132 24.68 -38.58 44.13
CA THR A 132 24.29 -39.00 45.48
C THR A 132 23.21 -38.05 46.02
N TYR A 133 22.22 -38.58 46.67
CA TYR A 133 21.19 -37.81 47.39
C TYR A 133 21.80 -36.75 48.31
N ASN A 134 21.36 -35.50 48.22
CA ASN A 134 21.94 -34.36 48.86
C ASN A 134 23.44 -34.19 48.52
N GLY A 135 23.76 -34.35 47.25
CA GLY A 135 25.10 -34.35 46.73
C GLY A 135 25.74 -32.96 46.66
N ASN A 136 27.02 -32.93 46.27
CA ASN A 136 27.73 -31.69 46.06
C ASN A 136 27.16 -30.98 44.80
N GLY A 137 26.97 -29.69 44.92
CA GLY A 137 26.52 -28.84 43.79
C GLY A 137 27.69 -28.47 42.85
N ILE A 138 27.31 -28.17 41.62
CA ILE A 138 28.21 -27.64 40.57
C ILE A 138 27.49 -26.55 39.79
N ILE A 139 28.23 -25.53 39.36
CA ILE A 139 27.83 -24.55 38.36
C ILE A 139 28.92 -24.50 37.30
N LEU A 140 28.52 -24.66 36.04
CA LEU A 140 29.36 -24.58 34.86
C LEU A 140 29.01 -23.35 34.05
N ARG A 141 29.97 -22.86 33.27
CA ARG A 141 29.74 -21.83 32.27
C ARG A 141 30.38 -22.22 30.95
N THR A 142 29.74 -21.81 29.84
CA THR A 142 30.29 -21.84 28.49
C THR A 142 30.35 -20.44 27.92
N TYR A 143 31.29 -20.18 26.98
CA TYR A 143 31.38 -18.99 26.16
C TYR A 143 31.36 -19.32 24.66
N ASP A 144 31.22 -20.57 24.32
CA ASP A 144 31.30 -21.12 22.96
C ASP A 144 30.06 -21.97 22.64
N ALA A 145 28.90 -21.57 23.17
CA ALA A 145 27.64 -22.24 22.96
C ALA A 145 27.64 -23.74 23.30
N GLY A 146 28.32 -24.11 24.39
CA GLY A 146 28.36 -25.46 24.93
C GLY A 146 29.42 -26.39 24.33
N ASP A 147 30.32 -25.89 23.43
CA ASP A 147 31.43 -26.68 22.94
C ASP A 147 32.39 -27.03 24.05
N THR A 148 32.66 -26.07 24.95
CA THR A 148 33.45 -26.30 26.18
C THR A 148 32.77 -25.71 27.41
N TRP A 149 33.00 -26.37 28.55
CA TRP A 149 32.46 -25.96 29.84
C TRP A 149 33.52 -25.75 30.87
N GLU A 150 33.50 -24.64 31.58
CA GLU A 150 34.37 -24.37 32.71
C GLU A 150 33.57 -24.44 34.03
N GLN A 151 34.22 -25.00 35.05
CA GLN A 151 33.61 -25.06 36.39
C GLN A 151 33.80 -23.74 37.12
N LEU A 152 32.73 -23.10 37.51
CA LEU A 152 32.74 -21.86 38.27
C LEU A 152 32.65 -22.08 39.77
N TRP A 153 31.82 -22.99 40.20
CA TRP A 153 31.50 -23.19 41.60
C TRP A 153 31.21 -24.66 41.95
N THR A 154 31.55 -25.03 43.18
CA THR A 154 31.13 -26.31 43.79
C THR A 154 30.79 -26.07 45.25
N GLY A 155 29.69 -26.72 45.71
CA GLY A 155 29.21 -26.67 47.11
C GLY A 155 29.10 -28.03 47.71
N THR A 156 29.60 -28.29 48.94
CA THR A 156 29.46 -29.56 49.67
C THR A 156 28.05 -29.68 50.26
N ASN A 157 27.32 -30.73 49.88
CA ASN A 157 25.91 -30.93 50.26
C ASN A 157 24.95 -29.77 49.90
N GLN A 158 25.26 -29.09 48.80
CA GLN A 158 24.52 -27.94 48.27
C GLN A 158 24.22 -28.19 46.78
N GLY A 159 23.64 -29.34 46.45
CA GLY A 159 23.19 -29.61 45.09
C GLY A 159 22.24 -28.51 44.61
N ILE A 160 22.40 -28.11 43.35
CA ILE A 160 21.57 -27.08 42.73
C ILE A 160 20.42 -27.78 42.00
N GLU A 161 19.17 -27.28 42.14
CA GLU A 161 17.98 -27.77 41.47
C GLU A 161 17.52 -26.81 40.37
N GLY A 162 17.67 -25.48 40.55
CA GLY A 162 17.25 -24.49 39.57
C GLY A 162 18.29 -23.40 39.40
N ILE A 163 18.32 -22.80 38.19
CA ILE A 163 19.19 -21.70 37.81
C ILE A 163 18.38 -20.70 36.97
N SER A 164 18.62 -19.38 37.16
CA SER A 164 18.00 -18.35 36.34
C SER A 164 18.94 -17.17 36.13
N PHE A 165 19.12 -16.79 34.87
CA PHE A 165 19.94 -15.65 34.43
C PHE A 165 19.10 -14.67 33.59
N PRO A 166 18.47 -13.68 34.19
CA PRO A 166 17.71 -12.67 33.46
C PRO A 166 18.56 -11.73 32.59
N ASP A 167 19.86 -11.75 32.78
CA ASP A 167 20.85 -11.08 31.93
C ASP A 167 22.21 -11.80 31.99
N SER A 168 23.18 -11.39 31.16
CA SER A 168 24.49 -12.03 31.03
C SER A 168 25.38 -11.90 32.28
N TYR A 169 25.04 -11.10 33.25
CA TYR A 169 25.87 -10.83 34.44
C TYR A 169 25.17 -11.24 35.76
N THR A 170 23.85 -11.11 35.79
CA THR A 170 23.08 -11.36 37.01
C THR A 170 22.43 -12.73 36.91
N GLY A 171 22.69 -13.58 37.88
CA GLY A 171 22.15 -14.93 37.96
C GLY A 171 21.78 -15.36 39.37
N TYR A 172 20.88 -16.34 39.43
CA TYR A 172 20.32 -16.88 40.64
C TYR A 172 20.35 -18.40 40.59
N VAL A 173 20.59 -19.04 41.75
CA VAL A 173 20.54 -20.50 41.91
C VAL A 173 19.79 -20.87 43.15
N ALA A 174 19.17 -22.02 43.11
CA ALA A 174 18.34 -22.58 44.18
C ALA A 174 18.66 -24.04 44.35
N GLY A 175 18.71 -24.59 45.60
CA GLY A 175 19.00 -26.00 45.79
C GLY A 175 18.92 -26.49 47.21
N TRP A 176 19.66 -27.61 47.45
CA TRP A 176 19.64 -28.39 48.68
C TRP A 176 20.20 -27.68 49.91
N SER A 177 19.82 -28.17 51.08
CA SER A 177 20.25 -27.62 52.36
C SER A 177 19.87 -26.14 52.57
N GLY A 178 18.79 -25.69 51.89
CA GLY A 178 18.31 -24.33 51.93
C GLY A 178 19.31 -23.33 51.26
N TYR A 179 20.15 -23.82 50.32
CA TYR A 179 21.06 -22.92 49.60
C TYR A 179 20.33 -22.18 48.48
N ALA A 180 20.48 -20.85 48.52
CA ALA A 180 20.13 -19.97 47.42
C ALA A 180 21.30 -18.97 47.22
N GLY A 181 21.69 -18.72 45.98
CA GLY A 181 22.83 -17.86 45.64
C GLY A 181 22.50 -16.90 44.55
N ARG A 182 23.17 -15.74 44.58
CA ARG A 182 23.09 -14.68 43.54
C ARG A 182 24.52 -14.34 43.08
N THR A 183 24.64 -14.16 41.78
CA THR A 183 25.82 -13.55 41.14
C THR A 183 25.44 -12.21 40.48
N THR A 184 26.42 -11.32 40.32
CA THR A 184 26.31 -10.06 39.50
C THR A 184 27.55 -9.88 38.62
N ASP A 185 28.32 -10.92 38.43
CA ASP A 185 29.58 -10.94 37.67
C ASP A 185 29.71 -12.17 36.75
N ALA A 186 28.60 -12.57 36.14
CA ALA A 186 28.51 -13.73 35.25
C ALA A 186 29.01 -15.04 35.91
N GLY A 187 28.64 -15.22 37.17
CA GLY A 187 28.95 -16.46 37.92
C GLY A 187 30.35 -16.55 38.50
N ASN A 188 31.23 -15.53 38.35
CA ASN A 188 32.56 -15.59 38.89
C ASN A 188 32.53 -15.58 40.42
N THR A 189 31.58 -14.88 41.04
CA THR A 189 31.35 -14.93 42.50
C THR A 189 29.87 -15.10 42.82
N TRP A 190 29.58 -15.85 43.90
CA TRP A 190 28.22 -16.14 44.35
C TRP A 190 28.06 -15.67 45.81
N THR A 191 27.01 -14.92 46.04
CA THR A 191 26.61 -14.45 47.37
C THR A 191 25.37 -15.20 47.80
N SER A 192 25.41 -15.82 49.02
CA SER A 192 24.23 -16.52 49.52
C SER A 192 23.08 -15.58 49.80
N MET A 193 21.91 -15.97 49.41
CA MET A 193 20.62 -15.36 49.73
C MET A 193 19.94 -16.14 50.87
N ASN A 194 18.95 -15.55 51.49
CA ASN A 194 18.13 -16.21 52.51
C ASN A 194 16.63 -15.90 52.32
N PRO A 195 15.97 -16.50 51.34
CA PRO A 195 14.57 -16.25 51.10
C PRO A 195 13.64 -16.65 52.20
N GLY A 196 13.96 -17.71 52.92
CA GLY A 196 13.14 -18.26 54.03
C GLY A 196 13.96 -18.97 55.12
N THR A 197 13.32 -19.28 56.19
CA THR A 197 13.91 -20.06 57.31
C THR A 197 13.31 -21.43 57.40
N ASP A 198 14.05 -22.42 57.90
CA ASP A 198 13.65 -23.83 58.08
C ASP A 198 13.36 -24.53 56.69
N ILE A 199 14.11 -24.18 55.67
CA ILE A 199 14.00 -24.72 54.30
C ILE A 199 14.90 -25.96 54.18
N TRP A 200 14.31 -27.07 53.78
CA TRP A 200 15.04 -28.31 53.48
C TRP A 200 15.80 -28.14 52.17
N TYR A 201 15.09 -27.77 51.12
CA TYR A 201 15.71 -27.34 49.87
C TYR A 201 14.80 -26.39 49.11
N TYR A 202 15.39 -25.56 48.21
CA TYR A 202 14.69 -24.78 47.21
C TYR A 202 14.57 -25.62 45.95
N THR A 203 13.39 -25.65 45.37
CA THR A 203 13.05 -26.57 44.27
C THR A 203 13.42 -25.97 42.91
N ASP A 204 13.20 -24.67 42.74
CA ASP A 204 13.48 -23.98 41.50
C ASP A 204 13.51 -22.46 41.73
N VAL A 205 14.08 -21.70 40.79
CA VAL A 205 14.17 -20.23 40.81
C VAL A 205 13.98 -19.65 39.40
N VAL A 206 13.10 -18.65 39.29
CA VAL A 206 12.83 -17.99 38.00
C VAL A 206 12.78 -16.46 38.20
N PHE A 207 13.57 -15.73 37.40
CA PHE A 207 13.59 -14.29 37.36
C PHE A 207 13.21 -13.80 35.98
N LYS A 208 12.20 -12.92 35.88
CA LYS A 208 11.83 -12.27 34.61
C LYS A 208 12.74 -11.10 34.25
N ASP A 209 13.37 -10.51 35.25
CA ASP A 209 14.35 -9.46 35.14
C ASP A 209 15.25 -9.45 36.39
N TRP A 210 16.30 -8.60 36.42
CA TRP A 210 17.25 -8.57 37.54
C TRP A 210 16.65 -8.16 38.89
N GLN A 211 15.40 -7.64 38.91
CA GLN A 211 14.71 -7.20 40.13
C GLN A 211 13.63 -8.16 40.59
N ASN A 212 12.85 -8.69 39.63
CA ASN A 212 11.64 -9.44 39.92
C ASN A 212 11.81 -10.92 39.66
N GLY A 213 11.58 -11.71 40.68
CA GLY A 213 11.68 -13.16 40.56
C GLY A 213 10.96 -13.90 41.68
N ILE A 214 10.89 -15.20 41.51
CA ILE A 214 10.27 -16.14 42.45
C ILE A 214 11.22 -17.30 42.72
N ILE A 215 11.08 -17.93 43.90
CA ILE A 215 11.80 -19.15 44.29
C ILE A 215 10.83 -20.10 44.98
N GLY A 216 10.79 -21.33 44.50
CA GLY A 216 10.04 -22.42 45.09
C GLY A 216 10.80 -23.07 46.24
N ALA A 217 10.12 -23.51 47.30
CA ALA A 217 10.75 -24.10 48.45
C ALA A 217 9.94 -25.24 49.06
N PHE A 218 10.67 -26.19 49.56
CA PHE A 218 10.14 -27.29 50.41
C PHE A 218 10.69 -27.11 51.83
N PRO A 219 9.85 -26.64 52.79
CA PRO A 219 10.22 -26.50 54.19
C PRO A 219 10.28 -27.85 54.89
N ASN A 220 11.04 -27.91 56.01
CA ASN A 220 11.09 -29.12 56.83
C ASN A 220 9.77 -29.42 57.54
N SER A 221 8.92 -28.45 57.77
CA SER A 221 7.77 -28.56 58.68
C SER A 221 6.42 -28.08 58.14
N ALA A 222 6.36 -27.64 56.90
CA ALA A 222 5.19 -27.03 56.28
C ALA A 222 4.93 -27.59 54.84
N PRO A 223 3.74 -27.39 54.26
CA PRO A 223 3.55 -27.57 52.81
C PRO A 223 4.50 -26.65 52.01
N GLY A 224 4.63 -26.91 50.68
CA GLY A 224 5.43 -26.10 49.79
C GLY A 224 5.08 -24.62 49.87
N ILE A 225 6.05 -23.77 49.62
CA ILE A 225 5.93 -22.32 49.70
C ILE A 225 6.67 -21.70 48.49
N ILE A 226 6.19 -20.57 48.02
CA ILE A 226 6.91 -19.71 47.05
C ILE A 226 7.24 -18.39 47.73
N TYR A 227 8.45 -17.94 47.53
CA TYR A 227 8.86 -16.58 47.91
C TYR A 227 9.02 -15.78 46.66
N TYR A 228 8.67 -14.48 46.71
CA TYR A 228 8.84 -13.50 45.62
C TYR A 228 9.67 -12.32 46.06
N THR A 229 10.39 -11.71 45.13
CA THR A 229 11.20 -10.52 45.30
C THR A 229 10.89 -9.49 44.23
N SER A 230 11.08 -8.21 44.53
CA SER A 230 11.05 -7.08 43.59
C SER A 230 12.28 -6.18 43.71
N ASP A 231 13.33 -6.68 44.35
CA ASP A 231 14.58 -5.95 44.60
C ASP A 231 15.83 -6.77 44.32
N GLY A 232 15.71 -7.77 43.45
CA GLY A 232 16.80 -8.63 43.02
C GLY A 232 17.26 -9.60 44.10
N GLY A 233 16.34 -10.06 44.96
CA GLY A 233 16.62 -11.03 46.01
C GLY A 233 17.29 -10.45 47.27
N ASN A 234 17.33 -9.10 47.43
CA ASN A 234 17.78 -8.49 48.67
C ASN A 234 16.74 -8.69 49.77
N THR A 235 15.46 -8.64 49.43
CA THR A 235 14.33 -9.03 50.32
C THR A 235 13.40 -9.97 49.64
N TRP A 236 12.85 -10.90 50.42
CA TRP A 236 11.93 -11.92 49.95
C TRP A 236 10.64 -11.93 50.79
N ASN A 237 9.52 -12.09 50.15
CA ASN A 237 8.22 -12.14 50.77
C ASN A 237 7.56 -13.51 50.48
N PRO A 238 6.94 -14.14 51.46
CA PRO A 238 6.20 -15.36 51.23
C PRO A 238 4.95 -15.08 50.42
N ALA A 239 4.71 -15.88 49.35
CA ALA A 239 3.50 -15.81 48.54
C ALA A 239 2.29 -16.40 49.30
N THR A 240 1.09 -16.02 48.88
CA THR A 240 -0.15 -16.52 49.44
C THR A 240 -0.90 -17.39 48.39
N GLY A 241 -1.71 -18.35 48.83
CA GLY A 241 -2.50 -19.21 47.94
C GLY A 241 -1.75 -20.42 47.38
N VAL A 242 -0.46 -20.62 47.74
CA VAL A 242 0.28 -21.82 47.37
C VAL A 242 -0.30 -23.01 48.13
N THR A 243 -0.74 -24.06 47.41
CA THR A 243 -1.43 -25.24 47.98
C THR A 243 -0.68 -26.53 47.76
N ALA A 244 0.39 -26.53 46.93
CA ALA A 244 1.17 -27.75 46.64
C ALA A 244 2.67 -27.40 46.73
N ILE A 245 3.51 -28.42 46.76
CA ILE A 245 4.97 -28.26 46.71
C ILE A 245 5.33 -27.91 45.26
N PRO A 246 5.95 -26.73 44.97
CA PRO A 246 6.44 -26.44 43.66
C PRO A 246 7.53 -27.44 43.23
N ASP A 247 7.47 -27.95 42.03
CA ASP A 247 8.55 -28.78 41.45
C ASP A 247 9.32 -27.91 40.41
N GLN A 248 8.65 -27.43 39.41
CA GLN A 248 9.22 -26.47 38.45
C GLN A 248 8.36 -25.20 38.38
N LEU A 249 9.02 -24.10 38.12
CA LEU A 249 8.44 -22.76 37.93
C LEU A 249 8.72 -22.29 36.50
N THR A 250 7.83 -21.49 35.92
CA THR A 250 8.06 -20.85 34.64
C THR A 250 7.47 -19.44 34.59
N TYR A 251 8.06 -18.57 33.80
CA TYR A 251 7.59 -17.23 33.49
C TYR A 251 6.91 -17.23 32.12
N ALA A 252 5.63 -16.90 32.07
CA ALA A 252 4.82 -16.91 30.86
C ALA A 252 4.65 -15.51 30.19
N GLY A 253 5.23 -14.47 30.76
CA GLY A 253 5.12 -13.10 30.25
C GLY A 253 4.34 -12.12 31.14
N GLY A 254 4.56 -10.82 30.99
CA GLY A 254 3.94 -9.77 31.81
C GLY A 254 4.28 -9.88 33.30
N ASP A 255 3.27 -10.12 34.16
CA ASP A 255 3.40 -10.43 35.58
C ASP A 255 2.98 -11.87 35.91
N THR A 256 2.96 -12.75 34.88
CA THR A 256 2.38 -14.09 34.98
C THR A 256 3.46 -15.16 35.16
N TYR A 257 3.27 -15.98 36.19
CA TYR A 257 4.07 -17.16 36.47
C TYR A 257 3.17 -18.39 36.63
N PHE A 258 3.71 -19.55 36.30
CA PHE A 258 3.08 -20.82 36.61
C PHE A 258 4.02 -21.71 37.42
N MET A 259 3.41 -22.67 38.15
CA MET A 259 4.14 -23.76 38.78
C MET A 259 3.49 -25.09 38.48
N ALA A 260 4.29 -26.10 38.23
CA ALA A 260 3.94 -27.48 38.27
C ALA A 260 4.31 -28.09 39.63
N SER A 261 3.55 -29.07 40.10
CA SER A 261 3.80 -29.70 41.38
C SER A 261 3.87 -31.25 41.31
N ASN A 262 4.65 -31.81 42.20
CA ASN A 262 4.73 -33.26 42.42
C ASN A 262 3.39 -33.87 42.84
N GLY A 263 2.39 -33.08 43.22
CA GLY A 263 1.03 -33.54 43.52
C GLY A 263 0.04 -33.45 42.36
N GLY A 264 0.51 -33.14 41.10
CA GLY A 264 -0.36 -33.05 39.94
C GLY A 264 -1.18 -31.75 39.87
N THR A 265 -0.75 -30.75 40.59
CA THR A 265 -1.43 -29.45 40.63
C THR A 265 -0.66 -28.43 39.83
N ILE A 266 -1.36 -27.63 39.01
CA ILE A 266 -0.80 -26.43 38.37
C ILE A 266 -1.42 -25.21 39.04
N GLN A 267 -0.60 -24.28 39.46
CA GLN A 267 -1.06 -22.99 39.99
C GLN A 267 -0.48 -21.83 39.14
N LYS A 268 -1.23 -20.72 39.11
CA LYS A 268 -0.93 -19.54 38.34
C LYS A 268 -0.91 -18.33 39.26
N SER A 269 0.05 -17.43 39.03
CA SER A 269 0.10 -16.08 39.56
C SER A 269 0.03 -15.07 38.42
N THR A 270 -0.60 -13.91 38.62
CA THR A 270 -0.68 -12.79 37.67
C THR A 270 -0.26 -11.47 38.32
N ASP A 271 0.47 -11.54 39.44
CA ASP A 271 0.91 -10.40 40.24
C ASP A 271 2.36 -10.56 40.72
N ASN A 272 3.25 -10.95 39.81
CA ASN A 272 4.67 -11.18 40.08
C ASN A 272 4.94 -12.19 41.21
N GLY A 273 4.14 -13.24 41.29
CA GLY A 273 4.33 -14.34 42.25
C GLY A 273 3.77 -14.09 43.65
N ALA A 274 3.10 -12.96 43.89
CA ALA A 274 2.61 -12.61 45.23
C ALA A 274 1.39 -13.46 45.65
N THR A 275 0.47 -13.71 44.72
CA THR A 275 -0.71 -14.56 44.99
C THR A 275 -0.85 -15.67 43.94
N TRP A 276 -1.27 -16.85 44.35
CA TRP A 276 -1.39 -18.06 43.54
C TRP A 276 -2.78 -18.65 43.59
N THR A 277 -3.27 -19.08 42.44
CA THR A 277 -4.55 -19.78 42.29
C THR A 277 -4.36 -21.09 41.57
N THR A 278 -5.06 -22.13 42.00
CA THR A 278 -5.04 -23.44 41.34
C THR A 278 -5.83 -23.39 40.05
N VAL A 279 -5.20 -23.74 38.91
CA VAL A 279 -5.80 -23.77 37.58
C VAL A 279 -5.95 -25.18 37.03
N HIS A 280 -5.24 -26.16 37.58
CA HIS A 280 -5.41 -27.58 37.27
C HIS A 280 -5.17 -28.42 38.52
N THR A 281 -5.88 -29.55 38.62
CA THR A 281 -5.65 -30.58 39.65
C THR A 281 -5.78 -31.98 39.02
N GLY A 282 -4.71 -32.71 39.03
CA GLY A 282 -4.60 -34.10 38.55
C GLY A 282 -4.14 -35.05 39.65
N SER A 283 -3.85 -36.31 39.27
CA SER A 283 -3.28 -37.34 40.16
C SER A 283 -1.86 -37.74 39.78
N SER A 284 -1.39 -37.39 38.59
CA SER A 284 -0.03 -37.69 38.12
C SER A 284 0.94 -36.60 38.54
N ILE A 285 2.13 -36.99 38.93
CA ILE A 285 3.21 -36.04 39.20
C ILE A 285 3.47 -35.19 37.95
N LEU A 286 3.58 -33.87 38.13
CA LEU A 286 4.03 -32.93 37.10
C LEU A 286 5.43 -32.45 37.48
N ALA A 287 6.40 -32.64 36.56
CA ALA A 287 7.81 -32.40 36.81
C ALA A 287 8.32 -31.22 35.97
N GLY A 288 7.71 -30.93 34.79
CA GLY A 288 8.08 -29.89 33.86
C GLY A 288 6.92 -28.99 33.50
N ILE A 289 7.16 -27.71 33.27
CA ILE A 289 6.17 -26.75 32.78
C ILE A 289 6.88 -25.59 32.03
N ASP A 290 6.43 -25.34 30.78
CA ASP A 290 6.94 -24.23 29.99
C ASP A 290 5.85 -23.59 29.13
N PHE A 291 6.00 -22.30 28.81
CA PHE A 291 5.06 -21.49 28.05
C PHE A 291 5.74 -20.80 26.88
N TYR A 292 5.19 -20.99 25.69
CA TYR A 292 5.59 -20.26 24.49
C TYR A 292 5.21 -18.77 24.59
N ASP A 293 3.99 -18.51 25.08
CA ASP A 293 3.46 -17.18 25.33
C ASP A 293 2.51 -17.19 26.54
N MET A 294 1.84 -16.06 26.83
CA MET A 294 0.91 -15.96 27.96
C MET A 294 -0.31 -16.90 27.85
N ASN A 295 -0.58 -17.49 26.67
CA ASN A 295 -1.76 -18.33 26.43
C ASN A 295 -1.41 -19.80 26.22
N THR A 296 -0.29 -20.08 25.55
CA THR A 296 0.06 -21.43 25.07
C THR A 296 1.20 -22.00 25.88
N GLY A 297 0.97 -23.18 26.47
CA GLY A 297 1.98 -23.84 27.28
C GLY A 297 1.72 -25.32 27.49
N PHE A 298 2.74 -26.01 28.00
CA PHE A 298 2.71 -27.42 28.37
C PHE A 298 3.06 -27.64 29.84
N ALA A 299 2.48 -28.67 30.43
CA ALA A 299 2.94 -29.26 31.70
C ALA A 299 3.08 -30.78 31.53
N VAL A 300 4.18 -31.34 31.98
CA VAL A 300 4.55 -32.73 31.72
C VAL A 300 4.94 -33.47 33.01
N GLY A 301 4.78 -34.80 33.02
CA GLY A 301 5.13 -35.58 34.20
C GLY A 301 4.96 -37.07 34.00
N ASP A 302 4.60 -37.79 35.07
CA ASP A 302 4.46 -39.26 35.08
C ASP A 302 3.27 -39.70 34.19
N ASP A 303 3.61 -40.18 32.99
CA ASP A 303 2.67 -40.67 31.94
C ASP A 303 1.60 -39.65 31.57
N ILE A 304 1.94 -38.36 31.63
CA ILE A 304 1.03 -37.26 31.31
C ILE A 304 1.72 -36.12 30.60
N VAL A 305 1.04 -35.59 29.55
CA VAL A 305 1.36 -34.35 28.86
C VAL A 305 0.08 -33.52 28.78
N LEU A 306 0.11 -32.31 29.29
CA LEU A 306 -1.00 -31.37 29.32
C LEU A 306 -0.65 -30.17 28.49
N LYS A 307 -1.57 -29.70 27.63
CA LYS A 307 -1.46 -28.49 26.82
C LYS A 307 -2.57 -27.50 27.19
N THR A 308 -2.24 -26.25 27.25
CA THR A 308 -3.19 -25.11 27.31
C THR A 308 -2.98 -24.17 26.14
N THR A 309 -4.05 -23.53 25.66
CA THR A 309 -4.04 -22.46 24.64
C THR A 309 -4.83 -21.23 25.11
N ASP A 310 -5.22 -21.21 26.39
CA ASP A 310 -6.06 -20.15 26.98
C ASP A 310 -5.45 -19.61 28.29
N GLY A 311 -4.13 -19.64 28.40
CA GLY A 311 -3.41 -19.11 29.56
C GLY A 311 -3.65 -19.92 30.84
N GLY A 312 -3.83 -21.23 30.71
CA GLY A 312 -4.04 -22.15 31.81
C GLY A 312 -5.46 -22.18 32.34
N ALA A 313 -6.44 -21.56 31.72
CA ALA A 313 -7.84 -21.66 32.13
C ALA A 313 -8.40 -23.06 31.89
N THR A 314 -7.97 -23.74 30.83
CA THR A 314 -8.22 -25.14 30.56
C THR A 314 -6.94 -25.88 30.17
N TRP A 315 -6.89 -27.20 30.50
CA TRP A 315 -5.77 -28.08 30.18
C TRP A 315 -6.28 -29.33 29.48
N GLN A 316 -5.73 -29.61 28.29
CA GLN A 316 -6.04 -30.77 27.48
C GLN A 316 -4.91 -31.81 27.59
N THR A 317 -5.26 -33.09 27.75
CA THR A 317 -4.26 -34.16 27.72
C THR A 317 -3.88 -34.50 26.28
N ILE A 318 -2.59 -34.44 25.98
CA ILE A 318 -2.02 -34.85 24.69
C ILE A 318 -1.51 -36.30 24.82
N THR A 319 -1.83 -37.14 23.87
CA THR A 319 -1.36 -38.52 23.81
C THR A 319 -0.09 -38.62 22.98
N VAL A 320 1.03 -38.98 23.61
CA VAL A 320 2.29 -39.25 22.92
C VAL A 320 2.33 -40.72 22.51
N ALA A 321 2.22 -40.98 21.21
CA ALA A 321 2.21 -42.34 20.67
C ALA A 321 3.58 -43.03 20.85
N ASN A 322 3.57 -44.37 21.07
CA ASN A 322 4.79 -45.19 21.18
C ASN A 322 5.73 -44.85 22.35
N SER A 323 5.26 -44.10 23.33
CA SER A 323 6.01 -43.86 24.55
C SER A 323 5.83 -45.03 25.55
N PRO A 324 6.88 -45.69 26.02
CA PRO A 324 6.79 -46.87 26.86
C PRO A 324 6.67 -46.53 28.35
N GLY A 325 5.55 -45.95 28.80
CA GLY A 325 5.33 -45.53 30.18
C GLY A 325 6.32 -44.43 30.62
N PRO A 326 6.26 -43.26 30.01
CA PRO A 326 7.27 -42.26 30.18
C PRO A 326 7.18 -41.55 31.52
N ILE A 327 8.35 -41.24 32.11
CA ILE A 327 8.47 -40.20 33.12
C ILE A 327 9.01 -38.98 32.39
N TRP A 328 8.12 -38.12 31.92
CA TRP A 328 8.51 -36.84 31.33
C TRP A 328 9.10 -35.93 32.40
N ARG A 329 10.21 -35.26 32.07
CA ARG A 329 10.94 -34.44 33.04
C ARG A 329 10.80 -32.97 32.73
N ASP A 330 10.88 -32.64 31.41
CA ASP A 330 10.83 -31.25 30.98
C ASP A 330 10.27 -31.11 29.57
N VAL A 331 9.88 -29.89 29.20
CA VAL A 331 9.35 -29.48 27.89
C VAL A 331 9.87 -28.08 27.53
N ALA A 332 10.24 -27.87 26.28
CA ALA A 332 10.63 -26.56 25.82
C ALA A 332 10.15 -26.32 24.38
N TRP A 333 9.92 -25.04 24.09
CA TRP A 333 9.55 -24.54 22.78
C TRP A 333 10.77 -24.00 22.02
N LEU A 334 10.92 -24.41 20.75
CA LEU A 334 11.81 -23.75 19.82
C LEU A 334 11.12 -22.55 19.18
N ASP A 335 9.89 -22.76 18.70
CA ASP A 335 8.99 -21.77 18.09
C ASP A 335 7.54 -22.25 18.23
N ALA A 336 6.59 -21.59 17.58
CA ALA A 336 5.15 -21.88 17.68
C ALA A 336 4.77 -23.33 17.29
N ASP A 337 5.55 -23.95 16.38
CA ASP A 337 5.26 -25.26 15.82
C ASP A 337 6.13 -26.35 16.43
N HIS A 338 7.34 -26.03 16.90
CA HIS A 338 8.32 -27.02 17.37
C HIS A 338 8.41 -27.07 18.91
N VAL A 339 8.02 -28.20 19.47
CA VAL A 339 8.04 -28.51 20.92
C VAL A 339 8.83 -29.74 21.15
N THR A 340 9.72 -29.76 22.17
CA THR A 340 10.47 -30.95 22.56
C THR A 340 10.12 -31.39 23.99
N LEU A 341 9.82 -32.68 24.15
CA LEU A 341 9.65 -33.36 25.43
C LEU A 341 10.88 -34.19 25.73
N VAL A 342 11.38 -34.13 26.94
CA VAL A 342 12.47 -35.00 27.41
C VAL A 342 12.09 -35.80 28.65
N GLY A 343 12.71 -36.97 28.85
CA GLY A 343 12.37 -37.80 30.00
C GLY A 343 13.23 -39.02 30.19
N THR A 344 12.72 -39.94 31.00
CA THR A 344 13.36 -41.18 31.46
C THR A 344 12.61 -42.39 30.97
N PRO A 345 13.29 -43.44 30.42
CA PRO A 345 14.72 -43.51 30.06
C PRO A 345 14.99 -42.72 28.77
N GLU A 346 16.10 -42.04 28.68
CA GLU A 346 16.67 -41.28 27.52
C GLU A 346 15.65 -41.10 26.36
N MET A 347 14.64 -40.28 26.59
CA MET A 347 13.55 -40.03 25.65
C MET A 347 13.60 -38.57 25.17
N ILE A 348 13.59 -38.38 23.86
CA ILE A 348 13.48 -37.09 23.22
C ILE A 348 12.38 -37.21 22.16
N PHE A 349 11.28 -36.49 22.33
CA PHE A 349 10.15 -36.46 21.40
C PHE A 349 9.95 -35.01 20.93
N THR A 350 9.90 -34.83 19.63
CA THR A 350 9.72 -33.50 19.01
C THR A 350 8.39 -33.48 18.25
N SER A 351 7.65 -32.42 18.42
CA SER A 351 6.48 -32.03 17.63
C SER A 351 6.88 -30.98 16.58
N GLU A 352 6.19 -31.00 15.44
CA GLU A 352 6.30 -30.03 14.35
C GLU A 352 4.93 -29.38 14.04
N ASP A 353 3.95 -29.54 14.93
CA ASP A 353 2.57 -29.05 14.79
C ASP A 353 2.08 -28.34 16.06
N GLY A 354 2.99 -27.66 16.76
CA GLY A 354 2.67 -26.94 17.99
C GLY A 354 2.29 -27.85 19.16
N GLY A 355 2.73 -29.13 19.10
CA GLY A 355 2.47 -30.12 20.15
C GLY A 355 1.10 -30.80 20.08
N GLU A 356 0.42 -30.79 18.95
CA GLU A 356 -0.78 -31.58 18.72
C GLU A 356 -0.43 -33.04 18.56
N THR A 357 0.70 -33.33 17.90
CA THR A 357 1.28 -34.66 17.78
C THR A 357 2.78 -34.67 18.07
N PHE A 358 3.33 -35.83 18.48
CA PHE A 358 4.76 -36.02 18.68
C PHE A 358 5.22 -37.27 17.90
N PRO A 359 5.39 -37.13 16.57
CA PRO A 359 5.75 -38.28 15.73
C PRO A 359 7.24 -38.64 15.81
N ILE A 360 8.09 -37.66 16.14
CA ILE A 360 9.54 -37.80 16.11
C ILE A 360 10.01 -38.32 17.47
N ASN A 361 10.58 -39.49 17.44
CA ASN A 361 11.16 -40.17 18.58
C ASN A 361 12.62 -40.44 18.35
N ASN A 362 13.47 -39.59 18.89
CA ASN A 362 14.92 -39.75 18.89
C ASN A 362 15.32 -40.56 20.14
N MET A 363 14.76 -41.73 20.30
CA MET A 363 15.25 -42.67 21.33
C MET A 363 16.64 -43.15 20.90
N GLY A 364 17.63 -42.78 21.67
CA GLY A 364 19.00 -43.22 21.45
C GLY A 364 19.09 -44.74 21.37
N THR A 365 19.83 -45.22 20.41
CA THR A 365 20.19 -46.66 20.33
C THR A 365 21.21 -47.04 21.40
N SER A 366 21.43 -46.15 22.40
CA SER A 366 22.43 -46.37 23.42
C SER A 366 21.93 -47.41 24.45
N THR A 367 22.83 -48.30 24.82
CA THR A 367 22.60 -49.31 25.87
C THR A 367 22.56 -48.69 27.29
N PHE A 368 22.53 -47.37 27.44
CA PHE A 368 22.57 -46.65 28.69
C PHE A 368 21.22 -45.97 28.93
N ASN A 369 20.51 -46.37 30.00
CA ASN A 369 19.27 -45.79 30.47
C ASN A 369 19.55 -44.48 31.24
N GLU A 370 20.05 -43.48 30.59
CA GLU A 370 20.27 -42.16 31.20
C GLU A 370 18.93 -41.42 31.36
N ALA A 371 18.78 -40.66 32.43
CA ALA A 371 17.66 -39.79 32.62
C ALA A 371 17.99 -38.43 32.04
N LEU A 372 17.09 -37.89 31.23
CA LEU A 372 17.15 -36.50 30.74
C LEU A 372 16.26 -35.64 31.63
N TYR A 373 16.79 -34.53 32.12
CA TYR A 373 16.15 -33.72 33.16
C TYR A 373 15.69 -32.36 32.66
N GLU A 374 16.39 -31.76 31.74
CA GLU A 374 16.18 -30.39 31.32
C GLU A 374 16.37 -30.24 29.80
N VAL A 375 15.54 -29.47 29.16
CA VAL A 375 15.65 -29.05 27.75
C VAL A 375 15.47 -27.55 27.62
N VAL A 376 16.30 -26.91 26.83
CA VAL A 376 16.21 -25.47 26.58
C VAL A 376 16.56 -25.17 25.12
N TYR A 377 15.89 -24.18 24.58
CA TYR A 377 16.27 -23.58 23.30
C TYR A 377 16.79 -22.16 23.52
N THR A 378 17.84 -21.83 22.81
CA THR A 378 18.41 -20.50 22.77
C THR A 378 17.65 -19.61 21.80
N PRO A 379 17.71 -18.28 21.90
CA PRO A 379 17.03 -17.36 21.00
C PRO A 379 17.42 -17.51 19.51
N ASN A 380 18.58 -18.06 19.19
CA ASN A 380 19.01 -18.36 17.82
C ASN A 380 18.68 -19.79 17.38
N GLY A 381 17.84 -20.51 18.13
CA GLY A 381 17.29 -21.81 17.75
C GLY A 381 18.17 -23.04 18.05
N ARG A 382 19.30 -22.90 18.76
CA ARG A 382 20.05 -24.06 19.26
C ARG A 382 19.30 -24.73 20.41
N GLY A 383 19.25 -26.06 20.41
CA GLY A 383 18.69 -26.83 21.49
C GLY A 383 19.77 -27.50 22.35
N PHE A 384 19.51 -27.55 23.67
CA PHE A 384 20.35 -28.27 24.61
C PHE A 384 19.49 -29.13 25.53
N ILE A 385 19.94 -30.36 25.76
CA ILE A 385 19.35 -31.25 26.72
C ILE A 385 20.42 -31.74 27.67
N PHE A 386 20.12 -31.70 28.96
CA PHE A 386 21.03 -32.17 29.97
C PHE A 386 20.41 -33.32 30.76
N GLY A 387 21.28 -34.20 31.23
CA GLY A 387 20.85 -35.40 31.93
C GLY A 387 21.78 -35.89 33.03
N SER A 388 21.56 -37.14 33.43
CA SER A 388 22.41 -37.83 34.41
C SER A 388 23.80 -38.09 33.83
N GLN A 389 24.79 -38.28 34.72
CA GLN A 389 26.16 -38.65 34.37
C GLN A 389 26.92 -37.69 33.45
N GLY A 390 26.50 -36.43 33.36
CA GLY A 390 27.12 -35.41 32.52
C GLY A 390 26.76 -35.51 31.06
N VAL A 391 25.69 -36.25 30.72
CA VAL A 391 25.20 -36.36 29.36
C VAL A 391 24.59 -35.02 28.94
N MET A 392 24.90 -34.63 27.74
CA MET A 392 24.36 -33.49 27.05
C MET A 392 23.96 -33.90 25.63
N PHE A 393 22.87 -33.39 25.13
CA PHE A 393 22.57 -33.36 23.69
C PHE A 393 22.55 -31.93 23.22
N ARG A 394 23.01 -31.72 22.01
CA ARG A 394 22.94 -30.45 21.32
C ARG A 394 22.23 -30.62 20.00
N LYS A 395 21.42 -29.65 19.65
CA LYS A 395 20.77 -29.55 18.38
C LYS A 395 21.13 -28.20 17.77
N GLU A 396 21.80 -28.25 16.63
CA GLU A 396 22.09 -27.04 15.88
C GLU A 396 20.86 -26.61 15.07
N SER A 397 20.84 -25.35 14.68
CA SER A 397 19.86 -24.84 13.73
C SER A 397 20.59 -24.30 12.52
N GLU A 398 20.12 -24.63 11.34
CA GLU A 398 20.53 -23.99 10.11
C GLU A 398 19.53 -22.90 9.77
N THR A 399 19.99 -21.64 9.73
CA THR A 399 19.18 -20.52 9.29
C THR A 399 19.43 -20.29 7.81
N ASN A 400 18.39 -20.46 7.02
CA ASN A 400 18.38 -20.15 5.60
C ASN A 400 17.50 -18.93 5.36
N THR A 401 18.03 -17.95 4.65
CA THR A 401 17.28 -16.74 4.28
C THR A 401 16.60 -16.97 2.95
N TYR A 402 15.28 -16.81 2.92
CA TYR A 402 14.45 -16.97 1.73
C TYR A 402 13.82 -15.66 1.32
N SER A 403 13.66 -15.45 0.00
CA SER A 403 12.82 -14.38 -0.51
C SER A 403 11.35 -14.83 -0.51
N ILE A 404 10.45 -13.95 -0.06
CA ILE A 404 9.05 -14.29 0.18
C ILE A 404 8.13 -13.11 -0.15
N GLN A 405 6.94 -13.41 -0.68
CA GLN A 405 5.90 -12.43 -0.94
C GLN A 405 5.58 -11.63 0.31
N SER A 406 5.57 -10.31 0.17
CA SER A 406 5.46 -9.40 1.30
C SER A 406 4.74 -8.11 0.92
N MET A 407 4.35 -7.36 1.92
CA MET A 407 3.73 -6.04 1.79
C MET A 407 4.49 -5.05 2.68
N TYR A 408 4.81 -3.89 2.13
CA TYR A 408 5.45 -2.80 2.87
C TYR A 408 4.43 -1.73 3.26
N ASN A 409 4.50 -1.29 4.51
CA ASN A 409 3.70 -0.18 5.02
C ASN A 409 4.56 1.09 5.09
N VAL A 410 4.24 2.08 4.26
CA VAL A 410 5.00 3.35 4.16
C VAL A 410 4.96 4.15 5.46
N THR A 411 3.84 4.09 6.19
CA THR A 411 3.69 4.86 7.44
C THR A 411 4.56 4.32 8.57
N ASN A 412 4.68 2.99 8.66
CA ASN A 412 5.40 2.31 9.75
C ASN A 412 6.85 1.96 9.37
N ASN A 413 7.21 2.04 8.07
CA ASN A 413 8.48 1.60 7.50
C ASN A 413 8.75 0.11 7.78
N GLU A 414 7.75 -0.76 7.61
CA GLU A 414 7.83 -2.17 7.95
C GLU A 414 7.36 -3.08 6.81
N TRP A 415 8.09 -4.18 6.60
CA TRP A 415 7.70 -5.28 5.74
C TRP A 415 6.90 -6.32 6.53
N THR A 416 5.77 -6.75 6.00
CA THR A 416 4.97 -7.86 6.52
C THR A 416 5.05 -9.02 5.54
N VAL A 417 5.49 -10.16 6.00
CA VAL A 417 5.52 -11.43 5.24
C VAL A 417 4.10 -11.94 5.05
N LEU A 418 3.76 -12.36 3.83
CA LEU A 418 2.41 -12.80 3.46
C LEU A 418 2.29 -14.33 3.31
N GLY A 419 3.42 -15.05 3.24
CA GLY A 419 3.44 -16.51 3.25
C GLY A 419 3.93 -17.17 1.96
N SER A 420 3.96 -18.51 1.99
CA SER A 420 4.35 -19.41 0.91
C SER A 420 3.62 -20.74 1.05
N PHE A 421 3.92 -21.71 0.16
CA PHE A 421 3.41 -23.08 0.21
C PHE A 421 4.51 -24.10 0.58
N ASP A 422 5.46 -23.71 1.42
CA ASP A 422 6.54 -24.52 2.01
C ASP A 422 7.55 -25.13 1.02
N MET A 423 7.46 -24.78 -0.27
CA MET A 423 8.42 -25.19 -1.27
C MET A 423 9.33 -24.04 -1.70
N SER A 424 10.64 -24.25 -1.68
CA SER A 424 11.63 -23.24 -2.11
C SER A 424 12.45 -23.72 -3.28
N VAL A 425 12.87 -22.76 -4.13
CA VAL A 425 13.80 -22.98 -5.22
C VAL A 425 14.82 -21.85 -5.22
N ASP A 426 16.11 -22.21 -5.15
CA ASP A 426 17.23 -21.27 -5.16
C ASP A 426 17.07 -20.11 -4.13
N GLY A 427 16.56 -20.42 -2.93
CA GLY A 427 16.34 -19.42 -1.88
C GLY A 427 15.12 -18.53 -2.09
N SER A 428 14.18 -18.91 -2.97
CA SER A 428 12.92 -18.22 -3.19
C SER A 428 11.75 -19.11 -2.84
N LEU A 429 10.82 -18.61 -2.05
CA LEU A 429 9.54 -19.26 -1.69
C LEU A 429 8.39 -18.70 -2.51
N SER A 430 8.26 -17.38 -2.54
CA SER A 430 7.20 -16.66 -3.24
C SER A 430 7.63 -15.23 -3.56
N SER A 431 6.86 -14.55 -4.44
CA SER A 431 7.11 -13.16 -4.83
C SER A 431 5.80 -12.40 -5.01
N GLY A 432 5.75 -11.15 -4.51
CA GLY A 432 4.64 -10.24 -4.74
C GLY A 432 4.82 -9.42 -6.02
N TYR A 433 3.75 -9.20 -6.79
CA TYR A 433 3.78 -8.45 -8.05
C TYR A 433 2.91 -7.20 -8.03
N ASN A 434 1.75 -7.26 -7.40
CA ASN A 434 0.82 -6.15 -7.42
C ASN A 434 -0.05 -6.14 -6.16
N ILE A 435 -0.71 -5.01 -5.91
CA ILE A 435 -1.65 -4.81 -4.80
C ILE A 435 -2.88 -4.06 -5.32
N SER A 436 -4.06 -4.40 -4.79
CA SER A 436 -5.30 -3.68 -5.11
C SER A 436 -5.27 -2.23 -4.62
N ALA A 437 -6.04 -1.35 -5.25
CA ALA A 437 -6.07 0.06 -4.86
C ALA A 437 -6.57 0.27 -3.43
N ASP A 438 -7.48 -0.57 -2.95
CA ASP A 438 -7.97 -0.57 -1.57
C ASP A 438 -6.98 -1.20 -0.56
N GLY A 439 -5.86 -1.77 -1.04
CA GLY A 439 -4.84 -2.41 -0.22
C GLY A 439 -5.25 -3.78 0.36
N SER A 440 -6.43 -4.30 0.00
CA SER A 440 -6.97 -5.52 0.61
C SER A 440 -6.41 -6.82 0.05
N THR A 441 -5.93 -6.80 -1.20
CA THR A 441 -5.47 -7.98 -1.92
C THR A 441 -4.08 -7.77 -2.51
N VAL A 442 -3.13 -8.63 -2.16
CA VAL A 442 -1.79 -8.68 -2.75
C VAL A 442 -1.67 -9.92 -3.62
N VAL A 443 -1.22 -9.75 -4.86
CA VAL A 443 -1.08 -10.85 -5.81
C VAL A 443 0.38 -11.11 -6.16
N GLY A 444 0.66 -12.35 -6.55
CA GLY A 444 2.01 -12.76 -6.82
C GLY A 444 2.12 -14.16 -7.40
N SER A 445 3.18 -14.84 -7.03
CA SER A 445 3.38 -16.25 -7.33
C SER A 445 4.17 -16.95 -6.22
N ALA A 446 3.93 -18.24 -6.03
CA ALA A 446 4.67 -19.08 -5.10
C ALA A 446 4.98 -20.45 -5.71
N TYR A 447 6.09 -21.05 -5.25
CA TYR A 447 6.41 -22.42 -5.61
C TYR A 447 5.43 -23.39 -4.93
N VAL A 448 5.00 -24.40 -5.69
CA VAL A 448 4.10 -25.45 -5.21
C VAL A 448 4.75 -26.80 -5.37
N GLU A 449 4.39 -27.74 -4.50
CA GLU A 449 4.85 -29.13 -4.62
C GLU A 449 4.40 -29.74 -5.95
N PRO A 450 5.33 -30.38 -6.71
CA PRO A 450 4.96 -31.06 -7.96
C PRO A 450 3.98 -32.20 -7.69
N THR A 451 3.03 -32.41 -8.61
CA THR A 451 2.16 -33.58 -8.58
C THR A 451 3.03 -34.86 -8.58
N PRO A 452 2.78 -35.82 -7.65
CA PRO A 452 3.59 -37.03 -7.56
C PRO A 452 3.67 -37.79 -8.89
N GLY A 453 4.90 -37.93 -9.42
CA GLY A 453 5.20 -38.63 -10.68
C GLY A 453 5.47 -37.74 -11.88
N GLU A 454 5.28 -36.41 -11.76
CA GLU A 454 5.58 -35.46 -12.82
C GLU A 454 6.94 -34.76 -12.54
N PRO A 455 7.83 -34.69 -13.51
CA PRO A 455 9.08 -33.95 -13.37
C PRO A 455 8.84 -32.46 -13.60
N GLY A 456 9.31 -31.65 -12.68
CA GLY A 456 9.35 -30.20 -12.89
C GLY A 456 9.02 -29.41 -11.62
N ILE A 457 9.46 -28.16 -11.62
CA ILE A 457 9.14 -27.18 -10.62
C ILE A 457 7.97 -26.36 -11.15
N ALA A 458 6.88 -26.27 -10.40
CA ALA A 458 5.74 -25.42 -10.74
C ALA A 458 5.68 -24.19 -9.85
N VAL A 459 5.20 -23.09 -10.44
CA VAL A 459 4.92 -21.83 -9.75
C VAL A 459 3.46 -21.50 -10.02
N HIS A 460 2.66 -21.31 -8.97
CA HIS A 460 1.27 -20.92 -9.12
C HIS A 460 1.08 -19.44 -8.80
N ALA A 461 0.10 -18.83 -9.50
CA ALA A 461 -0.43 -17.52 -9.14
C ALA A 461 -1.02 -17.54 -7.73
N THR A 462 -0.79 -16.49 -6.98
CA THR A 462 -1.26 -16.33 -5.60
C THR A 462 -2.11 -15.09 -5.41
N ALA A 463 -3.06 -15.17 -4.48
CA ALA A 463 -3.76 -14.05 -3.91
C ALA A 463 -3.64 -14.11 -2.39
N TRP A 464 -3.35 -13.00 -1.75
CA TRP A 464 -3.35 -12.88 -0.30
C TRP A 464 -4.36 -11.83 0.14
N THR A 465 -5.13 -12.15 1.17
CA THR A 465 -5.98 -11.21 1.90
C THR A 465 -5.78 -11.40 3.41
N ALA A 466 -6.08 -10.39 4.20
CA ALA A 466 -5.99 -10.53 5.66
C ALA A 466 -6.99 -11.55 6.24
N ALA A 467 -8.05 -11.88 5.52
CA ALA A 467 -9.08 -12.84 5.96
C ALA A 467 -8.71 -14.30 5.62
N ASP A 468 -8.15 -14.52 4.42
CA ASP A 468 -7.96 -15.87 3.86
C ASP A 468 -6.49 -16.33 3.93
N GLY A 469 -5.56 -15.40 4.24
CA GLY A 469 -4.13 -15.66 4.09
C GLY A 469 -3.73 -15.82 2.61
N LEU A 470 -2.68 -16.58 2.35
CA LEU A 470 -2.20 -16.85 0.99
C LEU A 470 -3.00 -17.99 0.37
N VAL A 471 -3.59 -17.73 -0.80
CA VAL A 471 -4.41 -18.68 -1.56
C VAL A 471 -3.70 -19.04 -2.86
N ASP A 472 -3.61 -20.33 -3.17
CA ASP A 472 -3.18 -20.88 -4.46
C ASP A 472 -4.33 -20.72 -5.46
N LEU A 473 -4.11 -19.94 -6.52
CA LEU A 473 -5.07 -19.75 -7.61
C LEU A 473 -5.02 -20.89 -8.66
N GLY A 474 -4.08 -21.82 -8.48
CA GLY A 474 -3.98 -23.04 -9.25
C GLY A 474 -3.57 -22.86 -10.70
N SER A 475 -3.62 -23.99 -11.42
CA SER A 475 -3.41 -24.09 -12.87
C SER A 475 -4.59 -24.83 -13.50
N LEU A 476 -4.88 -24.54 -14.76
CA LEU A 476 -5.87 -25.30 -15.54
C LEU A 476 -5.47 -26.75 -15.80
N TYR A 477 -4.17 -27.00 -15.81
CA TYR A 477 -3.59 -28.31 -16.04
C TYR A 477 -3.26 -28.98 -14.71
N THR A 478 -4.22 -29.69 -14.15
CA THR A 478 -4.04 -30.43 -12.89
C THR A 478 -3.15 -31.66 -13.03
N ASP A 479 -2.98 -32.18 -14.27
CA ASP A 479 -2.24 -33.43 -14.52
C ASP A 479 -0.74 -33.22 -14.78
N ILE A 480 -0.29 -31.99 -15.06
CA ILE A 480 1.08 -31.68 -15.49
C ILE A 480 1.68 -30.42 -14.88
N ASN A 481 1.24 -30.01 -13.71
CA ASN A 481 1.80 -28.86 -12.97
C ASN A 481 2.33 -27.72 -13.88
N ARG A 482 1.43 -27.04 -14.59
CA ARG A 482 1.78 -25.90 -15.42
C ARG A 482 1.77 -24.63 -14.62
N SER A 483 2.83 -23.87 -14.76
CA SER A 483 2.98 -22.62 -14.02
C SER A 483 1.93 -21.59 -14.41
N THR A 484 1.53 -20.81 -13.41
CA THR A 484 0.71 -19.61 -13.55
C THR A 484 1.33 -18.46 -12.77
N ARG A 485 1.00 -17.22 -13.11
CA ARG A 485 1.44 -16.04 -12.38
C ARG A 485 0.36 -14.96 -12.42
N ALA A 486 0.09 -14.35 -11.29
CA ALA A 486 -0.73 -13.16 -11.20
C ALA A 486 0.14 -11.91 -11.42
N ASN A 487 -0.17 -11.11 -12.43
CA ASN A 487 0.57 -9.91 -12.80
C ASN A 487 -0.05 -8.63 -12.23
N ALA A 488 -1.39 -8.57 -12.18
CA ALA A 488 -2.11 -7.40 -11.72
C ALA A 488 -3.47 -7.78 -11.12
N VAL A 489 -4.02 -6.86 -10.32
CA VAL A 489 -5.30 -7.02 -9.63
C VAL A 489 -6.11 -5.73 -9.73
N SER A 490 -7.46 -5.84 -9.84
CA SER A 490 -8.39 -4.70 -9.83
C SER A 490 -8.34 -3.94 -8.50
N GLY A 491 -8.80 -2.70 -8.52
CA GLY A 491 -8.73 -1.83 -7.35
C GLY A 491 -9.51 -2.33 -6.14
N ASP A 492 -10.59 -3.07 -6.36
CA ASP A 492 -11.42 -3.71 -5.34
C ASP A 492 -10.96 -5.12 -4.94
N GLY A 493 -9.85 -5.60 -5.50
CA GLY A 493 -9.27 -6.91 -5.20
C GLY A 493 -10.08 -8.12 -5.70
N ASN A 494 -11.05 -7.95 -6.61
CA ASN A 494 -11.97 -9.02 -7.03
C ASN A 494 -11.61 -9.68 -8.36
N VAL A 495 -10.77 -9.04 -9.18
CA VAL A 495 -10.33 -9.56 -10.48
C VAL A 495 -8.81 -9.57 -10.55
N ILE A 496 -8.23 -10.72 -10.77
CA ILE A 496 -6.79 -10.92 -10.95
C ILE A 496 -6.52 -11.30 -12.39
N VAL A 497 -5.45 -10.77 -12.97
CA VAL A 497 -5.03 -11.09 -14.33
C VAL A 497 -3.54 -11.47 -14.36
N GLY A 498 -3.20 -12.32 -15.33
CA GLY A 498 -1.84 -12.80 -15.44
C GLY A 498 -1.67 -13.76 -16.61
N TRP A 499 -0.91 -14.82 -16.41
CA TRP A 499 -0.67 -15.82 -17.45
C TRP A 499 -0.73 -17.26 -16.97
N GLN A 500 -1.02 -18.14 -17.91
CA GLN A 500 -1.00 -19.59 -17.81
C GLN A 500 -0.01 -20.16 -18.82
N ASP A 501 0.87 -21.04 -18.40
CA ASP A 501 1.77 -21.78 -19.30
C ASP A 501 1.03 -22.88 -20.07
N PHE A 502 1.17 -22.86 -21.39
CA PHE A 502 0.57 -23.83 -22.32
C PHE A 502 1.63 -24.71 -23.02
N ASN A 503 2.77 -24.96 -22.38
CA ASN A 503 3.89 -25.70 -22.96
C ASN A 503 4.59 -24.94 -24.10
N GLY A 504 4.74 -23.65 -23.94
CA GLY A 504 5.40 -22.75 -24.88
C GLY A 504 4.97 -21.30 -24.67
N PRO A 505 3.96 -20.81 -25.41
CA PRO A 505 3.52 -19.44 -25.22
C PRO A 505 2.73 -19.28 -23.91
N TRP A 506 3.00 -18.18 -23.20
CA TRP A 506 2.18 -17.76 -22.08
C TRP A 506 0.90 -17.12 -22.61
N LYS A 507 -0.22 -17.60 -22.13
CA LYS A 507 -1.54 -17.17 -22.53
C LYS A 507 -2.26 -16.42 -21.42
N SER A 508 -3.28 -15.65 -21.76
CA SER A 508 -4.07 -14.89 -20.81
C SER A 508 -4.67 -15.79 -19.73
N ALA A 509 -4.63 -15.31 -18.50
CA ALA A 509 -5.29 -15.92 -17.35
C ALA A 509 -6.04 -14.85 -16.57
N VAL A 510 -7.26 -15.17 -16.13
CA VAL A 510 -8.12 -14.29 -15.36
C VAL A 510 -8.76 -15.10 -14.24
N TRP A 511 -8.68 -14.60 -13.03
CA TRP A 511 -9.34 -15.16 -11.86
C TRP A 511 -10.31 -14.13 -11.28
N ARG A 512 -11.51 -14.56 -10.92
CA ARG A 512 -12.56 -13.70 -10.37
C ARG A 512 -13.08 -14.27 -9.07
N LYS A 513 -13.50 -13.42 -8.15
CA LYS A 513 -14.28 -13.85 -6.99
C LYS A 513 -15.75 -14.05 -7.37
N ASP A 514 -16.36 -15.07 -6.80
CA ASP A 514 -17.79 -15.28 -6.88
C ASP A 514 -18.57 -14.34 -5.91
N ALA A 515 -19.90 -14.46 -5.89
CA ALA A 515 -20.75 -13.66 -5.02
C ALA A 515 -20.55 -13.94 -3.51
N ASN A 516 -19.85 -15.01 -3.14
CA ASN A 516 -19.51 -15.34 -1.76
C ASN A 516 -18.13 -14.81 -1.36
N GLY A 517 -17.34 -14.35 -2.34
CA GLY A 517 -15.95 -13.90 -2.17
C GLY A 517 -14.91 -15.00 -2.41
N ASP A 518 -15.32 -16.20 -2.84
CA ASP A 518 -14.41 -17.30 -3.15
C ASP A 518 -13.81 -17.13 -4.55
N TRP A 519 -12.51 -17.46 -4.69
CA TRP A 519 -11.85 -17.44 -6.00
C TRP A 519 -12.37 -18.56 -6.89
N LEU A 520 -12.87 -18.18 -8.07
CA LEU A 520 -13.24 -19.15 -9.10
C LEU A 520 -11.98 -19.71 -9.77
N PRO A 521 -12.04 -20.95 -10.29
CA PRO A 521 -10.98 -21.50 -11.10
C PRO A 521 -10.64 -20.57 -12.28
N ASN A 522 -9.36 -20.59 -12.71
CA ASN A 522 -8.87 -19.75 -13.79
C ASN A 522 -9.80 -19.76 -15.03
N GLU A 523 -10.32 -18.59 -15.36
CA GLU A 523 -11.06 -18.34 -16.60
C GLU A 523 -10.11 -17.72 -17.64
N TYR A 524 -9.40 -18.53 -18.38
CA TYR A 524 -8.46 -18.06 -19.44
C TYR A 524 -9.12 -17.70 -20.77
N LEU A 525 -10.33 -17.26 -20.76
CA LEU A 525 -11.24 -17.14 -21.89
C LEU A 525 -11.03 -15.88 -22.75
N LEU A 526 -9.90 -15.21 -22.67
CA LEU A 526 -9.63 -14.10 -23.59
C LEU A 526 -9.14 -14.66 -24.93
N ILE A 527 -10.09 -14.93 -25.79
CA ILE A 527 -9.89 -15.53 -27.11
C ILE A 527 -9.85 -14.41 -28.16
N ASP A 528 -8.96 -14.51 -29.13
CA ASP A 528 -9.04 -13.70 -30.35
C ASP A 528 -10.39 -13.98 -31.04
N PRO A 529 -11.22 -12.95 -31.30
CA PRO A 529 -12.55 -13.12 -31.86
C PRO A 529 -12.55 -13.76 -33.26
N ASN A 530 -11.39 -13.78 -33.92
CA ASN A 530 -11.20 -14.46 -35.22
C ASN A 530 -10.62 -15.87 -35.10
N GLY A 531 -10.29 -16.29 -33.86
CA GLY A 531 -9.65 -17.56 -33.57
C GLY A 531 -10.65 -18.72 -33.35
N ASP A 532 -10.19 -19.95 -33.43
CA ASP A 532 -10.94 -21.14 -33.00
C ASP A 532 -10.83 -21.24 -31.46
N PRO A 533 -11.92 -21.14 -30.68
CA PRO A 533 -11.86 -21.22 -29.22
C PRO A 533 -11.41 -22.58 -28.70
N THR A 534 -11.29 -23.57 -29.53
CA THR A 534 -10.79 -24.90 -29.16
C THR A 534 -9.28 -25.07 -29.42
N ASP A 535 -8.65 -24.12 -30.09
CA ASP A 535 -7.21 -24.12 -30.35
C ASP A 535 -6.50 -23.18 -29.33
N GLU A 536 -5.66 -23.75 -28.50
CA GLU A 536 -4.85 -23.04 -27.49
C GLU A 536 -3.98 -21.94 -28.10
N PHE A 537 -3.59 -22.04 -29.38
CA PHE A 537 -2.81 -21.03 -30.09
C PHE A 537 -3.61 -19.79 -30.49
N ASN A 538 -4.93 -19.85 -30.45
CA ASN A 538 -5.81 -18.73 -30.77
C ASN A 538 -6.20 -17.89 -29.52
N GLN A 539 -5.72 -18.23 -28.35
CA GLN A 539 -5.92 -17.43 -27.15
C GLN A 539 -5.00 -16.22 -27.16
N LEU A 540 -5.45 -15.10 -26.58
CA LEU A 540 -4.63 -13.90 -26.45
C LEU A 540 -3.42 -14.16 -25.55
N GLY A 541 -2.33 -13.44 -25.80
CA GLY A 541 -1.12 -13.48 -25.00
C GLY A 541 -1.37 -13.08 -23.53
N GLU A 542 -0.33 -13.13 -22.70
CA GLU A 542 -0.43 -12.85 -21.27
C GLU A 542 -1.14 -11.52 -20.98
N CYS A 543 -1.95 -11.50 -19.93
CA CYS A 543 -2.51 -10.29 -19.35
C CYS A 543 -1.45 -9.62 -18.46
N SER A 544 -1.13 -8.37 -18.73
CA SER A 544 -0.08 -7.62 -18.03
C SER A 544 -0.61 -6.48 -17.16
N ALA A 545 -1.82 -5.99 -17.44
CA ALA A 545 -2.43 -4.88 -16.72
C ALA A 545 -3.96 -5.01 -16.64
N ILE A 546 -4.54 -4.37 -15.64
CA ILE A 546 -5.98 -4.23 -15.44
C ILE A 546 -6.27 -2.82 -14.92
N SER A 547 -7.41 -2.22 -15.32
CA SER A 547 -7.88 -0.96 -14.76
C SER A 547 -8.32 -1.11 -13.30
N GLU A 548 -8.29 -0.03 -12.54
CA GLU A 548 -8.70 -0.06 -11.13
C GLU A 548 -10.17 -0.48 -10.97
N ASP A 549 -11.05 -0.03 -11.87
CA ASP A 549 -12.47 -0.43 -11.89
C ASP A 549 -12.71 -1.90 -12.30
N GLY A 550 -11.67 -2.63 -12.67
CA GLY A 550 -11.70 -4.04 -13.06
C GLY A 550 -12.33 -4.33 -14.42
N ASN A 551 -12.74 -3.30 -15.16
CA ASN A 551 -13.49 -3.45 -16.42
C ASN A 551 -12.59 -3.65 -17.64
N TRP A 552 -11.34 -3.15 -17.60
CA TRP A 552 -10.42 -3.21 -18.72
C TRP A 552 -9.17 -4.03 -18.40
N ILE A 553 -8.92 -5.03 -19.23
CA ILE A 553 -7.73 -5.89 -19.16
C ILE A 553 -6.85 -5.57 -20.36
N GLY A 554 -5.55 -5.43 -20.15
CA GLY A 554 -4.58 -5.23 -21.21
C GLY A 554 -3.52 -6.32 -21.24
N GLY A 555 -2.99 -6.57 -22.42
CA GLY A 555 -2.07 -7.68 -22.58
C GLY A 555 -1.11 -7.54 -23.75
N ARG A 556 -0.28 -8.58 -23.86
CA ARG A 556 0.80 -8.68 -24.83
C ARG A 556 0.29 -9.27 -26.15
N GLY A 557 0.71 -8.65 -27.25
CA GLY A 557 0.53 -9.22 -28.58
C GLY A 557 1.41 -10.45 -28.80
N ASP A 558 0.83 -11.45 -29.42
CA ASP A 558 1.49 -12.70 -29.79
C ASP A 558 1.13 -13.15 -31.21
N TYR A 559 1.34 -14.43 -31.54
CA TYR A 559 1.06 -14.98 -32.87
C TYR A 559 -0.44 -14.91 -33.25
N ALA A 560 -1.33 -14.96 -32.27
CA ALA A 560 -2.77 -14.97 -32.51
C ALA A 560 -3.26 -13.62 -33.06
N ASN A 561 -2.63 -12.51 -32.69
CA ASN A 561 -3.04 -11.18 -33.11
C ASN A 561 -1.93 -10.35 -33.78
N ASN A 562 -1.00 -11.01 -34.48
CA ASN A 562 0.11 -10.39 -35.23
C ASN A 562 1.07 -9.53 -34.37
N GLY A 563 1.18 -9.82 -33.09
CA GLY A 563 2.02 -9.06 -32.15
C GLY A 563 1.43 -7.73 -31.70
N GLU A 564 0.18 -7.41 -32.01
CA GLU A 564 -0.45 -6.16 -31.62
C GLU A 564 -0.83 -6.18 -30.13
N PRO A 565 -0.51 -5.14 -29.34
CA PRO A 565 -0.99 -5.01 -27.97
C PRO A 565 -2.50 -4.83 -27.99
N TRP A 566 -3.17 -5.29 -26.96
CA TRP A 566 -4.62 -5.32 -26.92
C TRP A 566 -5.19 -4.90 -25.57
N ILE A 567 -6.44 -4.46 -25.60
CA ILE A 567 -7.29 -4.35 -24.43
C ILE A 567 -8.57 -5.16 -24.63
N TRP A 568 -9.16 -5.54 -23.53
CA TRP A 568 -10.41 -6.31 -23.51
C TRP A 568 -11.32 -5.82 -22.38
N SER A 569 -12.61 -5.80 -22.65
CA SER A 569 -13.63 -5.64 -21.59
C SER A 569 -14.79 -6.58 -21.86
N GLU A 570 -15.57 -6.92 -20.83
CA GLU A 570 -16.76 -7.75 -20.98
C GLU A 570 -17.82 -7.09 -21.88
N ALA A 571 -17.89 -5.77 -21.87
CA ALA A 571 -18.86 -5.00 -22.65
C ALA A 571 -18.50 -4.91 -24.14
N THR A 572 -17.20 -4.79 -24.48
CA THR A 572 -16.73 -4.52 -25.84
C THR A 572 -16.03 -5.72 -26.49
N GLY A 573 -15.58 -6.69 -25.66
CA GLY A 573 -14.71 -7.77 -26.11
C GLY A 573 -13.29 -7.25 -26.42
N TYR A 574 -12.59 -7.95 -27.29
CA TYR A 574 -11.22 -7.65 -27.74
C TYR A 574 -11.16 -6.37 -28.60
N ILE A 575 -10.20 -5.54 -28.32
CA ILE A 575 -9.83 -4.37 -29.10
C ILE A 575 -8.32 -4.41 -29.34
N SER A 576 -7.89 -4.52 -30.64
CA SER A 576 -6.50 -4.31 -30.99
C SER A 576 -6.16 -2.83 -30.89
N LEU A 577 -5.02 -2.51 -30.30
CA LEU A 577 -4.51 -1.14 -30.27
C LEU A 577 -3.76 -0.76 -31.56
N GLY A 578 -3.51 -1.75 -32.46
CA GLY A 578 -2.74 -1.56 -33.70
C GLY A 578 -1.23 -1.62 -33.47
N THR A 579 -0.44 -1.13 -34.42
CA THR A 579 1.03 -1.19 -34.31
C THR A 579 1.72 0.08 -34.81
N LEU A 580 2.73 0.52 -34.04
CA LEU A 580 3.71 1.54 -34.46
C LEU A 580 5.00 0.91 -35.01
N ALA A 581 5.20 -0.38 -34.82
CA ALA A 581 6.40 -1.11 -35.22
C ALA A 581 6.02 -2.46 -35.84
N PRO A 582 5.69 -2.53 -37.14
CA PRO A 582 5.27 -3.75 -37.79
C PRO A 582 6.29 -4.88 -37.67
N GLY A 583 5.83 -6.06 -37.24
CA GLY A 583 6.67 -7.23 -37.03
C GLY A 583 7.32 -7.35 -35.64
N SER A 584 7.01 -6.43 -34.74
CA SER A 584 7.39 -6.47 -33.32
C SER A 584 6.22 -6.91 -32.44
N SER A 585 6.51 -7.29 -31.17
CA SER A 585 5.48 -7.59 -30.19
C SER A 585 5.24 -6.37 -29.30
N GLY A 586 3.98 -5.91 -29.25
CA GLY A 586 3.54 -4.84 -28.37
C GLY A 586 3.15 -5.39 -26.99
N ASN A 587 3.42 -4.64 -25.95
CA ASN A 587 3.12 -4.98 -24.56
C ASN A 587 2.44 -3.81 -23.85
N VAL A 588 1.27 -4.05 -23.26
CA VAL A 588 0.62 -3.09 -22.35
C VAL A 588 1.32 -3.21 -20.99
N THR A 589 1.76 -2.09 -20.42
CA THR A 589 2.42 -2.05 -19.11
C THR A 589 1.57 -1.41 -18.02
N GLY A 590 0.56 -0.63 -18.40
CA GLY A 590 -0.34 0.01 -17.46
C GLY A 590 -1.64 0.51 -18.09
N ILE A 591 -2.68 0.54 -17.29
CA ILE A 591 -4.02 1.06 -17.60
C ILE A 591 -4.42 1.91 -16.39
N ASN A 592 -4.95 3.11 -16.62
CA ASN A 592 -5.45 3.95 -15.53
C ASN A 592 -6.81 3.45 -14.97
N HIS A 593 -7.37 4.18 -14.01
CA HIS A 593 -8.57 3.83 -13.25
C HIS A 593 -9.71 3.25 -14.11
N ASP A 594 -10.06 3.90 -15.21
CA ASP A 594 -11.25 3.62 -16.03
C ASP A 594 -10.95 3.05 -17.42
N GLY A 595 -9.68 2.77 -17.73
CA GLY A 595 -9.26 2.28 -19.03
C GLY A 595 -9.15 3.35 -20.13
N SER A 596 -9.31 4.62 -19.79
CA SER A 596 -9.23 5.72 -20.76
C SER A 596 -7.81 5.98 -21.26
N ILE A 597 -6.79 5.61 -20.49
CA ILE A 597 -5.37 5.75 -20.83
C ILE A 597 -4.68 4.39 -20.71
N VAL A 598 -4.04 3.98 -21.78
CA VAL A 598 -3.25 2.74 -21.83
C VAL A 598 -1.83 3.07 -22.27
N ILE A 599 -0.84 2.53 -21.56
CA ILE A 599 0.58 2.71 -21.87
C ILE A 599 1.27 1.39 -22.15
N GLY A 600 2.35 1.45 -22.90
CA GLY A 600 3.16 0.28 -23.18
C GLY A 600 4.26 0.55 -24.19
N TYR A 601 4.81 -0.51 -24.76
CA TYR A 601 5.88 -0.41 -25.74
C TYR A 601 5.86 -1.57 -26.73
N PHE A 602 6.49 -1.37 -27.89
CA PHE A 602 6.80 -2.42 -28.87
C PHE A 602 8.27 -2.81 -28.72
N GLN A 603 8.50 -4.10 -28.57
CA GLN A 603 9.85 -4.69 -28.53
C GLN A 603 10.26 -5.12 -29.92
N ILE A 604 11.24 -4.41 -30.53
CA ILE A 604 11.70 -4.70 -31.88
C ILE A 604 12.71 -5.86 -31.87
N GLY A 605 13.62 -5.86 -30.93
CA GLY A 605 14.66 -6.89 -30.77
C GLY A 605 15.37 -6.78 -29.43
N PRO A 606 16.22 -7.74 -29.07
CA PRO A 606 16.84 -7.78 -27.75
C PRO A 606 17.85 -6.64 -27.50
N TRP A 607 18.27 -5.94 -28.55
CA TRP A 607 19.28 -4.87 -28.50
C TRP A 607 18.83 -3.57 -29.19
N ASP A 608 17.62 -3.56 -29.74
CA ASP A 608 17.06 -2.40 -30.43
C ASP A 608 16.24 -1.56 -29.45
N PRO A 609 16.18 -0.22 -29.63
CA PRO A 609 15.32 0.64 -28.86
C PRO A 609 13.86 0.20 -28.95
N ASN A 610 13.18 0.12 -27.82
CA ASN A 610 11.74 -0.08 -27.81
C ASN A 610 11.01 1.15 -28.34
N VAL A 611 9.83 0.97 -28.91
CA VAL A 611 8.95 2.05 -29.35
C VAL A 611 7.84 2.20 -28.29
N PRO A 612 7.92 3.19 -27.39
CA PRO A 612 6.92 3.41 -26.35
C PRO A 612 5.65 3.98 -26.94
N PHE A 613 4.50 3.66 -26.36
CA PHE A 613 3.21 4.16 -26.80
C PHE A 613 2.31 4.63 -25.65
N ILE A 614 1.41 5.53 -25.99
CA ILE A 614 0.20 5.85 -25.24
C ILE A 614 -1.00 5.66 -26.17
N TRP A 615 -2.08 5.15 -25.60
CA TRP A 615 -3.34 5.01 -26.33
C TRP A 615 -4.47 5.58 -25.51
N THR A 616 -5.40 6.27 -26.18
CA THR A 616 -6.69 6.69 -25.62
C THR A 616 -7.78 6.38 -26.63
N ALA A 617 -9.04 6.27 -26.17
CA ALA A 617 -10.16 6.01 -27.07
C ALA A 617 -10.38 7.15 -28.08
N SER A 618 -10.05 8.39 -27.71
CA SER A 618 -10.22 9.57 -28.54
C SER A 618 -9.09 9.80 -29.56
N SER A 619 -7.84 9.57 -29.17
CA SER A 619 -6.67 9.83 -30.02
C SER A 619 -6.09 8.59 -30.70
N GLY A 620 -6.51 7.39 -30.27
CA GLY A 620 -5.92 6.13 -30.73
C GLY A 620 -4.49 5.92 -30.25
N LEU A 621 -3.75 5.08 -30.96
CA LEU A 621 -2.36 4.73 -30.65
C LEU A 621 -1.40 5.82 -31.10
N GLN A 622 -0.61 6.37 -30.17
CA GLN A 622 0.39 7.41 -30.43
C GLN A 622 1.76 6.98 -29.91
N GLU A 623 2.82 7.43 -30.58
CA GLU A 623 4.19 7.26 -30.08
C GLU A 623 4.42 8.19 -28.88
N PHE A 624 4.89 7.61 -27.76
CA PHE A 624 4.90 8.31 -26.48
C PHE A 624 5.91 9.45 -26.40
N ASN A 625 7.08 9.35 -27.08
CA ASN A 625 8.02 10.46 -27.11
C ASN A 625 7.44 11.68 -27.85
N SER A 626 6.75 11.44 -28.96
CA SER A 626 6.05 12.52 -29.70
C SER A 626 4.91 13.09 -28.87
N PHE A 627 4.18 12.28 -28.14
CA PHE A 627 3.14 12.76 -27.22
C PHE A 627 3.72 13.66 -26.11
N VAL A 628 4.84 13.26 -25.49
CA VAL A 628 5.52 14.05 -24.45
C VAL A 628 6.08 15.36 -25.00
N SER A 629 6.72 15.35 -26.20
CA SER A 629 7.33 16.54 -26.77
C SER A 629 6.32 17.46 -27.46
N ASP A 630 5.44 16.91 -28.29
CA ASP A 630 4.62 17.70 -29.21
C ASP A 630 3.26 18.05 -28.59
N THR A 631 2.66 17.11 -27.84
CA THR A 631 1.35 17.34 -27.22
C THR A 631 1.48 17.97 -25.83
N LEU A 632 2.37 17.45 -24.96
CA LEU A 632 2.60 18.03 -23.64
C LEU A 632 3.55 19.25 -23.68
N GLY A 633 4.35 19.39 -24.74
CA GLY A 633 5.29 20.49 -24.89
C GLY A 633 6.54 20.39 -24.00
N TYR A 634 6.88 19.19 -23.51
CA TYR A 634 8.03 19.01 -22.65
C TYR A 634 9.33 18.82 -23.42
N THR A 635 10.41 19.41 -22.89
CA THR A 635 11.75 19.21 -23.42
C THR A 635 12.34 17.92 -22.88
N MET A 636 12.79 17.02 -23.76
CA MET A 636 13.34 15.73 -23.43
C MET A 636 14.88 15.74 -23.54
N ASP A 637 15.54 16.57 -22.74
CA ASP A 637 17.01 16.79 -22.81
C ASP A 637 17.84 15.55 -22.43
N ALA A 638 17.26 14.61 -21.67
CA ALA A 638 17.94 13.40 -21.22
C ALA A 638 17.99 12.30 -22.30
N GLY A 639 17.21 12.43 -23.37
CA GLY A 639 17.10 11.42 -24.43
C GLY A 639 15.70 10.82 -24.56
N PRO A 640 15.51 9.85 -25.48
CA PRO A 640 14.21 9.21 -25.71
C PRO A 640 13.82 8.25 -24.59
N ILE A 641 12.54 8.23 -24.28
CA ILE A 641 11.89 7.22 -23.44
C ILE A 641 11.85 5.90 -24.20
N TRP A 642 12.15 4.80 -23.53
CA TRP A 642 12.10 3.48 -24.12
C TRP A 642 10.95 2.63 -23.57
N VAL A 643 10.68 2.75 -22.27
CA VAL A 643 9.68 1.93 -21.59
C VAL A 643 8.88 2.78 -20.59
N PRO A 644 7.59 3.00 -20.81
CA PRO A 644 6.66 3.43 -19.79
C PRO A 644 6.23 2.19 -18.99
N ASN A 645 6.67 2.10 -17.72
CA ASN A 645 6.48 0.92 -16.89
C ASN A 645 5.19 0.93 -16.06
N ALA A 646 4.78 2.11 -15.60
CA ALA A 646 3.61 2.25 -14.76
C ALA A 646 2.91 3.57 -14.97
N ILE A 647 1.60 3.55 -14.77
CA ILE A 647 0.72 4.71 -14.66
C ILE A 647 0.05 4.68 -13.28
N SER A 648 -0.13 5.84 -12.65
CA SER A 648 -0.87 5.94 -11.38
C SER A 648 -2.36 5.61 -11.59
N PHE A 649 -3.04 5.18 -10.54
CA PHE A 649 -4.47 4.85 -10.63
C PHE A 649 -5.30 6.04 -11.12
N ASN A 650 -5.04 7.25 -10.62
CA ASN A 650 -5.73 8.46 -11.06
C ASN A 650 -5.35 8.92 -12.48
N GLY A 651 -4.41 8.26 -13.13
CA GLY A 651 -3.97 8.56 -14.49
C GLY A 651 -3.07 9.80 -14.62
N GLU A 652 -2.67 10.43 -13.51
CA GLU A 652 -1.91 11.68 -13.55
C GLU A 652 -0.39 11.51 -13.74
N TYR A 653 0.16 10.34 -13.41
CA TYR A 653 1.60 10.11 -13.46
C TYR A 653 1.96 8.86 -14.24
N ILE A 654 2.93 8.99 -15.14
CA ILE A 654 3.57 7.86 -15.82
C ILE A 654 5.04 7.86 -15.45
N THR A 655 5.57 6.67 -15.14
CA THR A 655 6.99 6.47 -14.86
C THR A 655 7.56 5.35 -15.73
N GLY A 656 8.86 5.39 -15.92
CA GLY A 656 9.58 4.41 -16.68
C GLY A 656 11.04 4.78 -16.83
N TRP A 657 11.69 4.28 -17.86
CA TRP A 657 13.08 4.57 -18.13
C TRP A 657 13.32 4.85 -19.61
N GLY A 658 14.40 5.55 -19.86
CA GLY A 658 14.88 5.95 -21.17
C GLY A 658 16.38 5.76 -21.29
N TYR A 659 16.93 6.19 -22.41
CA TYR A 659 18.29 5.98 -22.79
C TYR A 659 18.92 7.27 -23.36
N ASP A 660 20.08 7.67 -22.84
CA ASP A 660 20.84 8.80 -23.37
C ASP A 660 21.85 8.32 -24.43
N PRO A 661 21.56 8.52 -25.72
CA PRO A 661 22.44 8.09 -26.80
C PRO A 661 23.74 8.89 -26.90
N THR A 662 23.90 10.00 -26.18
CA THR A 662 25.06 10.88 -26.23
C THR A 662 26.23 10.38 -25.39
N ILE A 663 25.98 9.44 -24.47
CA ILE A 663 26.94 8.90 -23.51
C ILE A 663 27.38 7.50 -23.93
N GLY A 664 28.38 7.42 -24.80
CA GLY A 664 29.03 6.17 -25.22
C GLY A 664 28.20 5.25 -26.14
N PRO A 665 28.75 4.09 -26.56
CA PRO A 665 28.09 3.21 -27.52
C PRO A 665 26.87 2.43 -26.98
N TRP A 666 26.68 2.41 -25.66
CA TRP A 666 25.57 1.75 -24.99
C TRP A 666 24.68 2.74 -24.22
N GLY A 667 25.05 4.06 -24.22
CA GLY A 667 24.37 5.13 -23.50
C GLY A 667 24.30 4.92 -21.99
N ASP A 668 23.76 5.90 -21.29
CA ASP A 668 23.36 5.75 -19.90
C ASP A 668 21.82 5.68 -19.83
N LEU A 669 21.32 4.78 -19.00
CA LEU A 669 19.91 4.68 -18.71
C LEU A 669 19.52 5.77 -17.71
N PHE A 670 18.35 6.35 -17.90
CA PHE A 670 17.77 7.31 -16.96
C PHE A 670 16.34 6.91 -16.60
N THR A 671 15.91 7.35 -15.44
CA THR A 671 14.53 7.19 -14.95
C THR A 671 13.76 8.48 -15.14
N TYR A 672 12.47 8.41 -15.44
CA TYR A 672 11.63 9.58 -15.60
C TYR A 672 10.29 9.43 -14.89
N ARG A 673 9.66 10.57 -14.59
CA ARG A 673 8.25 10.71 -14.29
C ARG A 673 7.66 11.81 -15.20
N VAL A 674 6.57 11.48 -15.89
CA VAL A 674 5.73 12.43 -16.62
C VAL A 674 4.47 12.66 -15.81
N GLN A 675 4.12 13.91 -15.58
CA GLN A 675 2.81 14.28 -15.08
C GLN A 675 1.89 14.60 -16.27
N LEU A 676 0.78 13.92 -16.34
CA LEU A 676 -0.26 14.15 -17.34
C LEU A 676 -1.23 15.22 -16.85
N PRO A 677 -1.87 15.98 -17.76
CA PRO A 677 -3.03 16.80 -17.41
C PRO A 677 -4.13 15.93 -16.82
N ALA A 678 -4.87 16.46 -15.84
CA ALA A 678 -6.05 15.79 -15.32
C ALA A 678 -7.10 15.63 -16.44
N VAL A 679 -7.88 14.56 -16.41
CA VAL A 679 -9.05 14.39 -17.27
C VAL A 679 -10.02 15.55 -16.99
N PRO A 680 -10.46 16.31 -18.01
CA PRO A 680 -11.30 17.49 -17.79
C PRO A 680 -12.64 17.09 -17.16
N THR A 681 -13.01 17.71 -16.03
CA THR A 681 -14.30 17.50 -15.38
C THR A 681 -15.46 18.17 -16.13
N ASN A 682 -15.18 19.02 -17.11
CA ASN A 682 -16.11 19.73 -17.97
C ASN A 682 -16.06 19.25 -19.43
N ASP A 683 -15.79 17.96 -19.61
CA ASP A 683 -15.79 17.26 -20.90
C ASP A 683 -17.19 17.18 -21.51
N ALA A 684 -18.23 16.99 -20.71
CA ALA A 684 -19.60 17.01 -21.20
C ALA A 684 -20.25 18.40 -21.02
N CYS A 685 -21.01 18.86 -22.01
CA CYS A 685 -21.67 20.17 -21.95
C CYS A 685 -22.58 20.38 -20.72
N VAL A 686 -23.19 19.31 -20.22
CA VAL A 686 -24.02 19.36 -18.99
C VAL A 686 -23.22 19.58 -17.72
N GLU A 687 -21.90 19.37 -17.78
CA GLU A 687 -20.91 19.56 -16.73
C GLU A 687 -20.08 20.83 -16.92
N ALA A 688 -20.53 21.72 -17.81
CA ALA A 688 -19.83 22.96 -18.14
C ALA A 688 -19.45 23.77 -16.90
N THR A 689 -18.18 24.10 -16.78
CA THR A 689 -17.68 24.95 -15.69
C THR A 689 -18.20 26.38 -15.82
N VAL A 690 -18.79 26.91 -14.74
CA VAL A 690 -19.32 28.27 -14.72
C VAL A 690 -18.21 29.29 -14.66
N LEU A 691 -18.18 30.24 -15.61
CA LEU A 691 -17.28 31.38 -15.61
C LEU A 691 -17.97 32.64 -15.10
N ALA A 692 -17.20 33.48 -14.40
CA ALA A 692 -17.57 34.81 -13.99
C ALA A 692 -16.76 35.85 -14.77
N CYS A 693 -17.29 37.06 -14.90
CA CYS A 693 -16.59 38.13 -15.55
C CYS A 693 -15.25 38.46 -14.86
N GLY A 694 -14.16 38.47 -15.62
CA GLY A 694 -12.80 38.67 -15.13
C GLY A 694 -12.04 37.39 -14.80
N ASP A 695 -12.65 36.24 -14.94
CA ASP A 695 -11.95 34.96 -14.73
C ASP A 695 -10.89 34.74 -15.80
N LEU A 696 -9.80 34.12 -15.38
CA LEU A 696 -8.76 33.54 -16.23
C LEU A 696 -8.59 32.10 -15.76
N VAL A 697 -9.00 31.14 -16.56
CA VAL A 697 -8.89 29.71 -16.27
C VAL A 697 -7.83 29.08 -17.14
N THR A 698 -7.15 28.06 -16.60
CA THR A 698 -6.26 27.16 -17.35
C THR A 698 -6.85 25.77 -17.31
N ASN A 699 -6.82 25.07 -18.44
CA ASN A 699 -7.31 23.71 -18.57
C ASN A 699 -6.63 23.01 -19.74
N SER A 700 -7.02 21.79 -20.05
CA SER A 700 -6.51 20.99 -21.15
C SER A 700 -7.67 20.35 -21.93
N THR A 701 -7.49 20.19 -23.24
CA THR A 701 -8.35 19.33 -24.07
C THR A 701 -7.74 17.93 -24.26
N ILE A 702 -6.54 17.70 -23.71
CA ILE A 702 -5.93 16.36 -23.69
C ILE A 702 -6.82 15.47 -22.84
N PHE A 703 -7.15 14.29 -23.35
CA PHE A 703 -8.09 13.33 -22.73
C PHE A 703 -9.58 13.74 -22.69
N ALA A 704 -9.95 14.87 -23.27
CA ALA A 704 -11.35 15.17 -23.52
C ALA A 704 -11.91 14.33 -24.66
N THR A 705 -13.24 14.17 -24.71
CA THR A 705 -13.94 13.55 -25.83
C THR A 705 -14.34 14.58 -26.89
N ASP A 706 -14.69 14.13 -28.11
CA ASP A 706 -15.28 14.99 -29.15
C ASP A 706 -16.81 14.97 -28.99
N SER A 707 -17.42 16.08 -28.65
CA SER A 707 -18.85 16.24 -28.51
C SER A 707 -19.50 16.97 -29.68
N GLY A 708 -18.72 17.56 -30.60
CA GLY A 708 -19.19 18.26 -31.77
C GLY A 708 -18.34 19.47 -32.17
N GLY A 709 -18.70 20.18 -33.20
CA GLY A 709 -17.90 21.27 -33.76
C GLY A 709 -17.01 20.80 -34.90
N ASN A 710 -15.85 20.27 -34.54
CA ASN A 710 -14.97 19.52 -35.47
C ASN A 710 -14.59 18.18 -34.81
N ALA A 711 -13.73 17.38 -35.40
CA ALA A 711 -13.33 16.08 -34.86
C ALA A 711 -12.16 16.22 -33.85
N SER A 712 -12.16 17.23 -32.97
CA SER A 712 -11.15 17.48 -31.97
C SER A 712 -11.74 17.34 -30.55
N PRO A 713 -10.96 16.88 -29.56
CA PRO A 713 -11.40 16.90 -28.16
C PRO A 713 -11.82 18.28 -27.70
N ASP A 714 -12.94 18.37 -26.97
CA ASP A 714 -13.54 19.63 -26.53
C ASP A 714 -13.87 19.66 -25.04
N VAL A 715 -13.89 20.86 -24.46
CA VAL A 715 -14.32 21.10 -23.07
C VAL A 715 -15.26 22.28 -23.01
N PHE A 716 -16.16 22.30 -22.01
CA PHE A 716 -17.27 23.23 -21.94
C PHE A 716 -17.21 24.15 -20.73
N TYR A 717 -17.57 25.41 -20.98
CA TYR A 717 -17.80 26.42 -19.97
C TYR A 717 -19.19 27.02 -20.17
N SER A 718 -19.73 27.60 -19.12
CA SER A 718 -20.98 28.34 -19.19
C SER A 718 -20.83 29.74 -18.60
N TYR A 719 -21.48 30.70 -19.21
CA TYR A 719 -21.50 32.09 -18.74
C TYR A 719 -22.94 32.61 -18.74
N THR A 720 -23.35 33.18 -17.61
CA THR A 720 -24.64 33.90 -17.49
C THR A 720 -24.33 35.34 -17.16
N GLY A 721 -24.92 36.26 -17.93
CA GLY A 721 -24.64 37.68 -17.80
C GLY A 721 -25.07 38.28 -16.47
N THR A 722 -24.66 39.54 -16.21
CA THR A 722 -24.83 40.23 -14.92
C THR A 722 -26.20 40.91 -14.76
N GLY A 723 -27.14 40.66 -15.65
CA GLY A 723 -28.49 41.24 -15.66
C GLY A 723 -28.59 42.47 -16.59
N ASN A 724 -27.52 42.91 -17.20
CA ASN A 724 -27.49 44.00 -18.20
C ASN A 724 -26.90 43.48 -19.52
N PRO A 725 -27.28 44.05 -20.66
CA PRO A 725 -26.64 43.76 -21.93
C PRO A 725 -25.13 44.07 -21.89
N GLU A 726 -24.33 43.15 -22.38
CA GLU A 726 -22.84 43.19 -22.26
C GLU A 726 -22.17 42.76 -23.57
N ILE A 727 -21.00 43.31 -23.82
CA ILE A 727 -20.04 42.71 -24.78
C ILE A 727 -19.13 41.78 -23.99
N ILE A 728 -19.13 40.52 -24.35
CA ILE A 728 -18.29 39.49 -23.76
C ILE A 728 -17.11 39.26 -24.69
N THR A 729 -15.89 39.37 -24.16
CA THR A 729 -14.67 39.01 -24.87
C THR A 729 -14.10 37.75 -24.21
N LEU A 730 -13.94 36.71 -25.02
CA LEU A 730 -13.26 35.47 -24.67
C LEU A 730 -11.87 35.52 -25.30
N ASN A 731 -10.85 35.21 -24.50
CA ASN A 731 -9.47 35.31 -24.98
C ASN A 731 -8.68 34.08 -24.57
N ALA A 732 -8.29 33.25 -25.53
CA ALA A 732 -7.43 32.09 -25.36
C ALA A 732 -5.96 32.39 -25.76
N CYS A 733 -5.63 33.64 -26.12
CA CYS A 733 -4.28 34.05 -26.48
C CYS A 733 -3.39 34.17 -25.24
N GLY A 734 -2.33 33.40 -25.17
CA GLY A 734 -1.38 33.51 -24.08
C GLY A 734 -0.36 32.35 -24.02
N PRO A 735 0.64 32.48 -23.15
CA PRO A 735 1.77 31.54 -23.12
C PRO A 735 1.36 30.12 -22.64
N GLU A 736 0.24 30.02 -21.96
CA GLU A 736 -0.25 28.73 -21.44
C GLU A 736 -1.04 27.93 -22.50
N THR A 737 -1.38 28.55 -23.63
CA THR A 737 -2.00 27.89 -24.77
C THR A 737 -0.92 27.35 -25.70
N ASN A 738 -0.76 26.03 -25.78
CA ASN A 738 0.35 25.40 -26.51
C ASN A 738 -0.07 24.70 -27.81
N PHE A 739 -1.33 24.83 -28.24
CA PHE A 739 -1.84 24.28 -29.51
C PHE A 739 -2.74 25.24 -30.27
N ALA A 740 -3.01 24.94 -31.54
CA ALA A 740 -3.98 25.68 -32.33
C ALA A 740 -5.40 25.43 -31.80
N THR A 741 -5.98 26.48 -31.21
CA THR A 741 -7.21 26.41 -30.43
C THR A 741 -8.37 27.05 -31.18
N THR A 742 -9.57 26.50 -30.99
CA THR A 742 -10.84 27.06 -31.47
C THR A 742 -11.75 27.36 -30.28
N VAL A 743 -12.42 28.51 -30.29
CA VAL A 743 -13.49 28.82 -29.32
C VAL A 743 -14.81 29.03 -30.04
N ARG A 744 -15.86 28.34 -29.57
CA ARG A 744 -17.24 28.50 -30.06
C ARG A 744 -18.19 28.87 -28.92
N VAL A 745 -19.20 29.63 -29.25
CA VAL A 745 -20.26 30.00 -28.30
C VAL A 745 -21.60 29.53 -28.85
N TYR A 746 -22.37 28.84 -28.01
CA TYR A 746 -23.68 28.29 -28.34
C TYR A 746 -24.74 28.78 -27.35
N SER A 747 -26.02 28.71 -27.79
CA SER A 747 -27.15 29.09 -26.94
C SER A 747 -27.49 28.05 -25.89
N ASP A 748 -27.15 26.79 -26.12
CA ASP A 748 -27.47 25.66 -25.25
C ASP A 748 -26.67 24.41 -25.62
N CYS A 749 -26.77 23.36 -24.82
CA CYS A 749 -26.06 22.09 -24.99
C CYS A 749 -26.55 21.22 -26.16
N THR A 750 -27.48 21.67 -27.02
CA THR A 750 -27.76 20.95 -28.27
C THR A 750 -26.70 21.20 -29.32
N LEU A 751 -25.83 22.21 -29.12
CA LEU A 751 -24.74 22.64 -30.00
C LEU A 751 -25.19 22.93 -31.45
N THR A 752 -26.50 23.24 -31.65
CA THR A 752 -27.07 23.47 -32.95
C THR A 752 -27.14 24.95 -33.35
N ASN A 753 -27.17 25.86 -32.36
CA ASN A 753 -27.27 27.28 -32.56
C ASN A 753 -25.99 27.97 -32.12
N GLN A 754 -25.00 28.05 -33.02
CA GLN A 754 -23.73 28.74 -32.79
C GLN A 754 -23.93 30.25 -32.88
N ILE A 755 -23.55 30.96 -31.82
CA ILE A 755 -23.66 32.43 -31.71
C ILE A 755 -22.40 33.12 -32.21
N ALA A 756 -21.25 32.56 -31.84
CA ALA A 756 -19.96 33.14 -32.21
C ALA A 756 -18.89 32.02 -32.38
N PHE A 757 -17.83 32.35 -33.12
CA PHE A 757 -16.75 31.40 -33.42
C PHE A 757 -15.48 32.18 -33.80
N ASN A 758 -14.33 31.70 -33.32
CA ASN A 758 -13.02 32.15 -33.80
C ASN A 758 -11.94 31.05 -33.57
N ASP A 759 -10.91 31.02 -34.46
CA ASP A 759 -9.83 30.07 -34.47
C ASP A 759 -8.43 30.68 -34.75
N SER A 760 -8.30 32.01 -34.89
CA SER A 760 -7.09 32.56 -35.52
C SER A 760 -6.71 34.01 -35.19
N SER A 761 -7.09 34.63 -34.09
CA SER A 761 -6.83 36.02 -33.78
C SER A 761 -5.36 36.31 -33.45
N CYS A 762 -4.66 35.45 -32.70
CA CYS A 762 -3.27 35.63 -32.29
C CYS A 762 -2.48 34.35 -32.52
N VAL A 763 -1.91 34.22 -33.72
CA VAL A 763 -1.03 33.08 -34.08
C VAL A 763 -1.65 31.73 -33.70
N ASN A 764 -2.79 31.36 -34.32
CA ASN A 764 -3.57 30.14 -34.10
C ASN A 764 -4.23 30.01 -32.70
N GLN A 765 -4.47 31.12 -32.01
CA GLN A 765 -5.19 31.18 -30.75
C GLN A 765 -6.31 32.22 -30.87
N PRO A 766 -7.54 31.97 -30.42
CA PRO A 766 -8.66 32.85 -30.67
C PRO A 766 -8.84 33.92 -29.58
N GLU A 767 -9.23 35.14 -30.07
CA GLU A 767 -9.92 36.14 -29.26
C GLU A 767 -11.30 36.37 -29.92
N LEU A 768 -12.37 36.24 -29.16
CA LEU A 768 -13.73 36.23 -29.67
C LEU A 768 -14.61 37.20 -28.88
N GLU A 769 -15.41 38.03 -29.60
CA GLU A 769 -16.42 38.88 -28.97
C GLU A 769 -17.83 38.47 -29.37
N PHE A 770 -18.76 38.55 -28.43
CA PHE A 770 -20.19 38.40 -28.67
C PHE A 770 -21.02 39.30 -27.75
N GLU A 771 -22.27 39.61 -28.16
CA GLU A 771 -23.20 40.37 -27.34
C GLU A 771 -24.04 39.39 -26.47
N SER A 772 -24.11 39.69 -25.18
CA SER A 772 -24.99 39.05 -24.22
C SER A 772 -26.14 39.96 -23.87
N ASP A 773 -27.33 39.38 -23.73
CA ASP A 773 -28.51 40.10 -23.22
C ASP A 773 -28.47 40.30 -21.69
N GLY A 774 -27.47 39.77 -21.03
CA GLY A 774 -27.26 39.84 -19.61
C GLY A 774 -28.05 38.80 -18.81
N THR A 775 -28.92 37.99 -19.39
CA THR A 775 -29.82 37.05 -18.72
C THR A 775 -29.74 35.61 -19.24
N THR A 776 -29.39 35.44 -20.49
CA THR A 776 -29.21 34.14 -21.15
C THR A 776 -27.92 33.49 -20.69
N THR A 777 -27.96 32.17 -20.45
CA THR A 777 -26.78 31.36 -20.23
C THR A 777 -26.24 30.91 -21.59
N TYR A 778 -25.01 31.21 -21.85
CA TYR A 778 -24.27 30.78 -23.05
C TYR A 778 -23.35 29.64 -22.73
N ILE A 779 -23.20 28.71 -23.67
CA ILE A 779 -22.25 27.60 -23.60
C ILE A 779 -21.03 27.98 -24.44
N ILE A 780 -19.87 27.89 -23.83
CA ILE A 780 -18.56 28.17 -24.43
C ILE A 780 -17.82 26.85 -24.58
N MET A 781 -17.45 26.49 -25.78
CA MET A 781 -16.73 25.29 -26.13
C MET A 781 -15.32 25.68 -26.57
N VAL A 782 -14.33 25.04 -25.98
CA VAL A 782 -12.90 25.14 -26.35
C VAL A 782 -12.46 23.82 -26.92
N GLU A 783 -11.95 23.83 -28.15
CA GLU A 783 -11.52 22.63 -28.88
C GLU A 783 -10.23 22.93 -29.67
N GLY A 784 -9.59 21.88 -30.22
CA GLY A 784 -8.52 22.05 -31.19
C GLY A 784 -9.01 22.53 -32.55
N TYR A 785 -8.09 23.03 -33.38
CA TYR A 785 -8.39 23.46 -34.76
C TYR A 785 -8.88 22.29 -35.62
N ASP A 786 -8.31 21.10 -35.41
CA ASP A 786 -8.71 19.86 -36.05
C ASP A 786 -8.37 18.64 -35.12
N ASN A 787 -8.66 17.45 -35.55
CA ASN A 787 -8.45 16.21 -34.80
C ASN A 787 -6.98 15.87 -34.43
N THR A 788 -6.02 16.69 -34.91
CA THR A 788 -4.61 16.53 -34.55
C THR A 788 -4.15 17.51 -33.49
N HIS A 789 -5.02 18.46 -33.09
CA HIS A 789 -4.71 19.51 -32.14
C HIS A 789 -5.45 19.31 -30.82
N ALA A 790 -4.72 18.96 -29.78
CA ALA A 790 -5.14 18.94 -28.38
C ALA A 790 -4.00 19.46 -27.51
N GLY A 791 -4.29 20.06 -26.39
CA GLY A 791 -3.23 20.62 -25.55
C GLY A 791 -3.78 21.40 -24.36
N ASN A 792 -2.85 22.07 -23.67
CA ASN A 792 -3.16 22.98 -22.58
C ASN A 792 -3.53 24.36 -23.13
N PHE A 793 -4.47 25.02 -22.50
CA PHE A 793 -4.89 26.36 -22.86
C PHE A 793 -5.21 27.21 -21.64
N GLN A 794 -5.18 28.56 -21.85
CA GLN A 794 -5.81 29.52 -20.97
C GLN A 794 -7.04 30.10 -21.65
N LEU A 795 -8.08 30.43 -20.87
CA LEU A 795 -9.25 31.15 -21.35
C LEU A 795 -9.58 32.26 -20.36
N GLY A 796 -9.45 33.50 -20.83
CA GLY A 796 -9.88 34.70 -20.14
C GLY A 796 -11.27 35.14 -20.60
N ILE A 797 -12.09 35.63 -19.68
CA ILE A 797 -13.38 36.27 -19.98
C ILE A 797 -13.41 37.67 -19.41
N THR A 798 -13.73 38.65 -20.27
CA THR A 798 -13.99 40.01 -19.84
C THR A 798 -15.34 40.48 -20.34
N CYS A 799 -15.98 41.38 -19.60
CA CYS A 799 -17.32 41.85 -19.90
C CYS A 799 -17.37 43.39 -19.84
N GLU A 800 -17.88 44.00 -20.87
CA GLU A 800 -18.16 45.43 -20.89
C GLU A 800 -19.66 45.63 -20.95
N THR A 801 -20.23 46.24 -19.93
CA THR A 801 -21.68 46.59 -19.96
C THR A 801 -21.93 47.52 -21.11
N ILE A 802 -22.85 47.16 -21.98
CA ILE A 802 -23.34 48.06 -23.01
C ILE A 802 -24.12 49.16 -22.29
N LEU A 803 -23.45 50.28 -22.04
CA LEU A 803 -24.13 51.49 -21.55
C LEU A 803 -25.02 51.99 -22.69
N GLY A 804 -26.12 51.31 -22.93
CA GLY A 804 -27.22 51.88 -23.69
C GLY A 804 -27.67 53.12 -22.96
N ILE A 805 -27.85 54.24 -23.69
CA ILE A 805 -28.72 55.28 -23.23
C ILE A 805 -30.05 54.56 -23.01
N GLY A 806 -30.42 54.35 -21.71
CA GLY A 806 -31.56 53.55 -21.39
C GLY A 806 -32.75 54.12 -22.19
N GLU A 807 -33.28 53.37 -23.14
CA GLU A 807 -34.57 53.57 -23.66
C GLU A 807 -35.51 53.31 -22.48
N ASN A 808 -35.80 54.37 -21.71
CA ASN A 808 -36.91 54.36 -20.82
C ASN A 808 -38.10 54.14 -21.73
N GLN A 809 -38.58 52.89 -21.78
CA GLN A 809 -39.83 52.57 -22.48
C GLN A 809 -41.02 53.20 -21.78
N LEU A 810 -41.26 54.47 -22.06
CA LEU A 810 -42.60 54.94 -22.21
C LEU A 810 -43.06 54.52 -23.61
N ASN A 811 -43.37 53.27 -23.82
CA ASN A 811 -43.95 52.69 -25.05
C ASN A 811 -45.26 53.36 -25.50
N SER A 812 -45.41 54.65 -25.37
CA SER A 812 -46.61 55.38 -25.60
C SER A 812 -46.46 56.70 -26.35
N ILE A 813 -45.30 57.28 -26.56
CA ILE A 813 -45.09 58.55 -27.26
C ILE A 813 -44.58 58.28 -28.69
N ALA A 814 -45.33 58.73 -29.67
CA ALA A 814 -44.96 58.69 -31.09
C ALA A 814 -44.81 60.08 -31.65
N LEU A 815 -43.72 60.32 -32.42
CA LEU A 815 -43.50 61.58 -33.14
C LEU A 815 -43.40 61.27 -34.63
N TYR A 816 -44.25 61.95 -35.40
CA TYR A 816 -44.30 61.77 -36.85
C TYR A 816 -44.79 63.06 -37.60
N PRO A 817 -44.38 63.26 -38.84
CA PRO A 817 -43.32 62.51 -39.53
C PRO A 817 -41.93 62.89 -39.02
N ASN A 818 -41.04 61.96 -39.06
CA ASN A 818 -39.62 62.19 -38.79
C ASN A 818 -38.85 61.46 -39.89
N PRO A 819 -38.17 62.12 -40.87
CA PRO A 819 -37.94 63.56 -40.97
C PRO A 819 -39.23 64.40 -41.13
N VAL A 820 -39.21 65.64 -40.59
CA VAL A 820 -40.33 66.57 -40.58
C VAL A 820 -40.00 67.80 -41.49
N THR A 821 -41.00 68.31 -42.28
CA THR A 821 -40.86 69.54 -43.04
C THR A 821 -41.27 70.73 -42.21
N ASP A 822 -42.55 70.80 -41.78
CA ASP A 822 -43.02 72.00 -41.08
C ASP A 822 -43.71 71.69 -39.76
N VAL A 823 -44.47 70.61 -39.66
CA VAL A 823 -45.28 70.32 -38.48
C VAL A 823 -44.98 68.88 -38.00
N LEU A 824 -44.55 68.76 -36.74
CA LEU A 824 -44.30 67.50 -36.06
C LEU A 824 -45.52 67.17 -35.24
N GLN A 825 -46.13 66.04 -35.53
CA GLN A 825 -47.22 65.48 -34.74
C GLN A 825 -46.67 64.65 -33.59
N ILE A 826 -47.27 64.75 -32.40
CA ILE A 826 -46.87 63.98 -31.24
C ILE A 826 -48.12 63.33 -30.69
N SER A 827 -48.06 62.06 -30.41
CA SER A 827 -49.15 61.31 -29.76
C SER A 827 -48.62 60.48 -28.59
N SER A 828 -49.44 60.36 -27.54
CA SER A 828 -49.09 59.55 -26.36
C SER A 828 -50.35 58.88 -25.82
N LYS A 829 -50.18 57.77 -25.15
CA LYS A 829 -51.26 57.10 -24.40
C LYS A 829 -51.59 57.79 -23.06
N THR A 830 -50.69 58.63 -22.59
CA THR A 830 -50.84 59.46 -21.37
C THR A 830 -50.73 60.91 -21.72
N GLU A 831 -51.34 61.81 -20.86
CA GLU A 831 -51.35 63.23 -21.09
C GLU A 831 -49.93 63.81 -21.21
N ILE A 832 -49.64 64.44 -22.37
CA ILE A 832 -48.39 65.17 -22.66
C ILE A 832 -48.53 66.54 -21.96
N THR A 833 -47.67 66.80 -20.99
CA THR A 833 -47.65 68.06 -20.25
C THR A 833 -46.93 69.17 -21.01
N SER A 834 -45.79 68.85 -21.58
CA SER A 834 -45.01 69.83 -22.37
C SER A 834 -44.10 69.17 -23.38
N VAL A 835 -43.72 69.93 -24.45
CA VAL A 835 -42.74 69.57 -25.45
C VAL A 835 -41.76 70.73 -25.62
N ALA A 836 -40.45 70.46 -25.44
CA ALA A 836 -39.39 71.43 -25.68
C ALA A 836 -38.46 70.95 -26.80
N ILE A 837 -38.10 71.80 -27.71
CA ILE A 837 -37.21 71.54 -28.84
C ILE A 837 -35.85 72.19 -28.56
N TYR A 838 -34.78 71.41 -28.77
CA TYR A 838 -33.38 71.79 -28.56
C TYR A 838 -32.59 71.62 -29.84
N ASN A 839 -31.60 72.51 -30.07
CA ASN A 839 -30.58 72.23 -31.06
C ASN A 839 -29.50 71.29 -30.59
N VAL A 840 -28.58 70.90 -31.46
CA VAL A 840 -27.46 69.96 -31.17
C VAL A 840 -26.53 70.45 -30.06
N ASN A 841 -26.50 71.76 -29.75
CA ASN A 841 -25.68 72.34 -28.69
C ASN A 841 -26.44 72.40 -27.35
N GLY A 842 -27.64 71.80 -27.23
CA GLY A 842 -28.44 71.76 -26.03
C GLY A 842 -29.20 73.08 -25.70
N GLN A 843 -29.21 74.06 -26.63
CA GLN A 843 -29.97 75.27 -26.43
C GLN A 843 -31.42 75.05 -26.76
N GLN A 844 -32.31 75.41 -25.83
CA GLN A 844 -33.76 75.31 -26.01
C GLN A 844 -34.21 76.38 -27.01
N LEU A 845 -34.87 75.93 -28.04
CA LEU A 845 -35.37 76.80 -29.12
C LEU A 845 -36.87 77.05 -28.97
N MET A 846 -37.61 76.09 -28.51
CA MET A 846 -39.06 76.20 -28.31
C MET A 846 -39.45 75.43 -27.06
N ASN A 847 -40.56 75.87 -26.42
CA ASN A 847 -41.26 75.13 -25.39
C ASN A 847 -42.74 75.31 -25.53
N LYS A 848 -43.57 74.27 -25.52
CA LYS A 848 -44.98 74.25 -25.63
C LYS A 848 -45.67 73.38 -24.57
N GLU A 849 -46.52 73.95 -23.75
CA GLU A 849 -47.41 73.15 -22.90
C GLU A 849 -48.53 72.59 -23.73
N LEU A 850 -48.88 71.32 -23.61
CA LEU A 850 -49.96 70.67 -24.39
C LEU A 850 -51.13 70.22 -23.57
N ARG A 851 -51.00 69.55 -22.43
CA ARG A 851 -52.02 68.98 -21.59
C ARG A 851 -53.10 68.19 -22.39
N ALA A 852 -52.66 67.38 -23.30
CA ALA A 852 -53.43 66.55 -24.20
C ALA A 852 -52.76 65.27 -24.59
N LEU A 853 -53.47 64.27 -25.09
CA LEU A 853 -52.88 63.00 -25.59
C LEU A 853 -52.24 63.13 -26.94
N THR A 854 -52.52 64.23 -27.69
CA THR A 854 -51.92 64.54 -28.99
C THR A 854 -51.61 66.02 -29.10
N GLY A 855 -50.62 66.39 -29.91
CA GLY A 855 -50.31 67.77 -30.17
C GLY A 855 -49.47 67.99 -31.42
N GLU A 856 -49.46 69.25 -31.85
CA GLU A 856 -48.61 69.62 -33.03
C GLU A 856 -47.61 70.72 -32.64
N ILE A 857 -46.39 70.53 -33.13
CA ILE A 857 -45.24 71.47 -32.98
C ILE A 857 -44.91 71.98 -34.34
N ASN A 858 -45.04 73.32 -34.55
CA ASN A 858 -44.69 73.98 -35.78
C ASN A 858 -43.17 74.24 -35.77
N LEU A 859 -42.45 73.59 -36.64
CA LEU A 859 -40.99 73.73 -36.82
C LEU A 859 -40.59 74.51 -38.06
N SER A 860 -41.50 75.16 -38.75
CA SER A 860 -41.27 75.89 -40.01
C SER A 860 -40.24 77.06 -39.88
N SER A 861 -40.03 77.55 -38.65
CA SER A 861 -39.04 78.62 -38.37
C SER A 861 -37.64 78.05 -38.11
N LEU A 862 -37.47 76.80 -38.08
CA LEU A 862 -36.17 76.15 -37.88
C LEU A 862 -35.54 75.80 -39.21
N SER A 863 -34.19 75.96 -39.31
CA SER A 863 -33.45 75.55 -40.48
C SER A 863 -33.36 74.04 -40.60
N THR A 864 -33.02 73.54 -41.83
CA THR A 864 -32.75 72.09 -42.00
C THR A 864 -31.59 71.64 -41.08
N GLY A 865 -31.83 70.50 -40.33
CA GLY A 865 -30.86 70.04 -39.40
C GLY A 865 -31.40 69.03 -38.41
N ILE A 866 -30.56 68.67 -37.47
CA ILE A 866 -30.90 67.69 -36.36
C ILE A 866 -31.31 68.48 -35.10
N TYR A 867 -32.40 68.12 -34.52
CA TYR A 867 -32.95 68.70 -33.29
C TYR A 867 -33.34 67.60 -32.34
N PHE A 868 -33.60 67.97 -31.08
CA PHE A 868 -34.07 67.02 -30.03
C PHE A 868 -35.39 67.55 -29.45
N ALA A 869 -36.44 66.75 -29.48
CA ALA A 869 -37.65 67.00 -28.80
C ALA A 869 -37.70 66.35 -27.46
N LYS A 870 -37.77 67.11 -26.42
CA LYS A 870 -37.97 66.65 -25.06
C LYS A 870 -39.46 66.69 -24.70
N VAL A 871 -40.07 65.53 -24.61
CA VAL A 871 -41.49 65.38 -24.36
C VAL A 871 -41.73 64.94 -22.93
N THR A 872 -42.51 65.69 -22.18
CA THR A 872 -42.86 65.33 -20.79
C THR A 872 -44.33 64.86 -20.77
N ALA A 873 -44.53 63.64 -20.32
CA ALA A 873 -45.83 63.01 -20.15
C ALA A 873 -45.86 62.22 -18.80
N ASN A 874 -46.93 62.32 -18.07
CA ASN A 874 -47.14 61.66 -16.78
C ASN A 874 -45.89 61.75 -15.82
N ASN A 875 -45.34 62.97 -15.66
CA ASN A 875 -44.16 63.28 -14.85
C ASN A 875 -42.85 62.62 -15.29
N SER A 876 -42.84 61.87 -16.39
CA SER A 876 -41.63 61.35 -17.04
C SER A 876 -41.29 62.15 -18.29
N THR A 877 -40.00 62.24 -18.65
CA THR A 877 -39.57 63.05 -19.80
C THR A 877 -38.75 62.17 -20.70
N GLU A 878 -39.09 62.12 -21.99
CA GLU A 878 -38.34 61.44 -23.03
C GLU A 878 -37.79 62.44 -24.05
N THR A 879 -36.64 62.09 -24.66
CA THR A 879 -35.98 62.90 -25.66
C THR A 879 -35.87 62.15 -26.99
N PHE A 880 -36.41 62.70 -28.00
CA PHE A 880 -36.47 62.15 -29.36
C PHE A 880 -35.61 62.98 -30.32
N LYS A 881 -34.86 62.30 -31.14
CA LYS A 881 -34.11 62.92 -32.25
C LYS A 881 -35.10 63.24 -33.37
N ILE A 882 -35.07 64.49 -33.85
CA ILE A 882 -35.89 64.98 -34.96
C ILE A 882 -34.93 65.35 -36.08
N ILE A 883 -35.26 64.96 -37.30
CA ILE A 883 -34.59 65.43 -38.52
C ILE A 883 -35.53 66.40 -39.22
N LYS A 884 -35.15 67.66 -39.33
CA LYS A 884 -35.88 68.72 -40.03
C LYS A 884 -35.32 68.84 -41.44
N ASN A 885 -36.14 68.62 -42.47
CA ASN A 885 -35.84 68.80 -43.89
C ASN A 885 -36.02 70.21 -44.34
#